data_3c9b456b86e64bc79071d0d124fa0686
#
_entry.id   3c9b456b86e64bc79071d0d124fa0686
#
_cell.length_a   1.000
_cell.length_b   1.000
_cell.length_c   1.000
_cell.angle_alpha   90.00
_cell.angle_beta   90.00
_cell.angle_gamma   90.00
#
_symmetry.space_group_name_H-M   'P 1'
#
loop_
_entity.id
_entity.type
_entity.pdbx_description
1 polymer ?
#
loop_
_entity_poly.entity_id
_entity_poly.type
_entity_poly.pdbx_seq_one_letter_code
_entity_poly.pdbx_strand_id
1 'polypeptide(L)'
;MKGSEAMRRVLVSVVLLLISTSFALAQPFTRRSSQMQHDELKKTYEIANFRLGGKYDLSDPSKWENGGEGGVTLESLGAGKLRTSYIAIGNARRNAGGEITNAVIINSYYSGDSTDMYEQWVKGAALSGGVPIIGPGRPIDTDRYFVVMVDPLGTWGASKPSDDLGIKFPQYSYYDMVQANYRMLHDGLKIARAALVTGVSMGGTQTYVWGVMHPEYVSAIMPIGGTTQSDGDDPVGNWTFQMMTAAIEADPVWQATKGDYYKLPKEKHPLPGVAFGWSILGMTGYDFAFRTSQNWKAVQPEIFYWDPPNEKAALNVINRAKLYDAVDLVWRNRVGETHNINPYLGRIRARTLVMHITNDLWLNFKLAEKAVDRVPGADLIAQESPVAHYGVFPIINQRKNDPKFVAFMDDVAALDRAQKFEDKNYRVPGVAENIDPKKSFWKDFVTYPYPVKYADAKDKSGNSWQIGYMDEYAGTDKDPKVLVIIHGKGAFAGHYGNVMQYALRSGVRVIAPDLPHYGMSGPGNLDKSPARTMQDMREVIYDLVVNQLGVKKAYYLGHSLGGQFVMGYALTWPDAVQGIALEAPSGLEEYPRDITIAKDKKAKLFDKAFDHDFDKWKATWGPTGILDAEIKRSEQSVRDFFYFKKRDPETNVVSAAKSGYFFSDSEYARFHTEQRVGLIKGNPKELEQWCNVFIYDIYTIGAELQQDDPNNLYERLTQIKAPIFLSFGDKEPFIPTPAFNGLTDLGRDSITPFMSRMTNAGNRPILKIYPETGHFIHTDNPVEFPADVVDFVTRGTVDTSSPTGTDRMIKGAVVSALPVAPTPPGAAPTAGLNK
;
A
#
# COMPACT_ATOMS: atom_id res chain seq x y z
N MET A 1 -21.31 43.61 30.17
CA MET A 1 -21.50 42.91 28.88
C MET A 1 -21.08 43.69 27.63
N LYS A 2 -20.90 45.02 27.66
CA LYS A 2 -20.41 45.81 26.51
C LYS A 2 -18.87 45.80 26.26
N GLY A 3 -18.07 45.37 27.25
CA GLY A 3 -16.58 45.34 27.13
C GLY A 3 -16.03 44.08 26.45
N SER A 4 -16.73 42.95 26.51
CA SER A 4 -16.26 41.68 25.92
C SER A 4 -16.43 41.59 24.40
N GLU A 5 -17.43 42.28 23.89
CA GLU A 5 -17.72 42.31 22.45
C GLU A 5 -16.77 43.25 21.68
N ALA A 6 -16.38 44.34 22.29
CA ALA A 6 -15.35 45.25 21.75
C ALA A 6 -13.98 44.57 21.72
N MET A 7 -13.61 43.85 22.79
CA MET A 7 -12.34 43.12 22.85
C MET A 7 -12.31 41.91 21.91
N ARG A 8 -13.44 41.23 21.68
CA ARG A 8 -13.58 40.19 20.66
C ARG A 8 -13.46 40.72 19.23
N ARG A 9 -14.04 41.90 18.94
CA ARG A 9 -13.90 42.57 17.65
C ARG A 9 -12.47 43.06 17.41
N VAL A 10 -11.79 43.57 18.40
CA VAL A 10 -10.39 43.96 18.32
C VAL A 10 -9.47 42.75 18.15
N LEU A 11 -9.72 41.64 18.87
CA LEU A 11 -8.93 40.38 18.69
C LEU A 11 -9.15 39.75 17.33
N VAL A 12 -10.38 39.69 16.83
CA VAL A 12 -10.70 39.22 15.50
C VAL A 12 -10.11 40.12 14.41
N SER A 13 -10.13 41.46 14.62
CA SER A 13 -9.51 42.40 13.67
C SER A 13 -7.98 42.33 13.70
N VAL A 14 -7.35 42.10 14.86
CA VAL A 14 -5.90 41.90 14.95
C VAL A 14 -5.46 40.56 14.39
N VAL A 15 -6.22 39.48 14.59
CA VAL A 15 -5.96 38.16 13.96
C VAL A 15 -6.19 38.23 12.47
N LEU A 16 -7.25 38.93 12.00
CA LEU A 16 -7.48 39.17 10.58
C LEU A 16 -6.41 40.11 9.97
N LEU A 17 -5.90 41.10 10.74
CA LEU A 17 -4.82 41.97 10.28
C LEU A 17 -3.48 41.24 10.22
N LEU A 18 -3.19 40.31 11.17
CA LEU A 18 -2.02 39.46 11.15
C LEU A 18 -2.07 38.41 10.02
N ILE A 19 -3.26 37.89 9.73
CA ILE A 19 -3.49 37.00 8.59
C ILE A 19 -3.38 37.81 7.28
N SER A 20 -3.98 39.03 7.23
CA SER A 20 -3.91 39.84 6.03
C SER A 20 -2.52 40.43 5.75
N THR A 21 -1.73 40.74 6.78
CA THR A 21 -0.34 41.16 6.58
C THR A 21 0.59 40.02 6.14
N SER A 22 0.30 38.78 6.53
CA SER A 22 1.00 37.61 5.99
C SER A 22 0.65 37.30 4.53
N PHE A 23 -0.58 37.65 4.09
CA PHE A 23 -1.01 37.46 2.70
C PHE A 23 -0.75 38.71 1.81
N ALA A 24 -0.67 39.91 2.39
CA ALA A 24 -0.34 41.14 1.64
C ALA A 24 1.13 41.18 1.18
N LEU A 25 1.96 40.26 1.64
CA LEU A 25 3.34 40.06 1.21
C LEU A 25 3.51 38.83 0.28
N ALA A 26 2.42 38.24 -0.21
CA ALA A 26 2.50 37.32 -1.33
C ALA A 26 2.92 38.17 -2.56
N GLN A 27 4.23 38.41 -2.64
CA GLN A 27 4.86 38.97 -3.82
C GLN A 27 4.42 38.11 -5.03
N PRO A 28 4.08 38.72 -6.12
CA PRO A 28 3.78 37.99 -7.34
C PRO A 28 4.84 36.95 -7.61
N PHE A 29 4.44 35.81 -8.12
CA PHE A 29 5.30 34.74 -8.60
C PHE A 29 6.31 35.27 -9.61
N THR A 30 7.35 35.92 -9.15
CA THR A 30 8.49 36.30 -10.00
C THR A 30 9.45 35.13 -10.02
N ARG A 31 9.08 34.08 -10.76
CA ARG A 31 9.83 32.86 -10.90
C ARG A 31 11.30 32.99 -11.28
N ARG A 32 11.61 33.92 -12.16
CA ARG A 32 12.98 34.08 -12.62
C ARG A 32 13.96 34.56 -11.56
N SER A 33 13.50 35.26 -10.56
CA SER A 33 14.39 35.70 -9.49
C SER A 33 14.84 34.57 -8.58
N SER A 34 13.92 33.60 -8.25
CA SER A 34 14.29 32.45 -7.45
C SER A 34 15.12 31.42 -8.23
N GLN A 35 14.78 31.17 -9.50
CA GLN A 35 15.54 30.29 -10.37
C GLN A 35 16.98 30.76 -10.57
N MET A 36 17.18 32.07 -10.77
CA MET A 36 18.51 32.64 -10.91
C MET A 36 19.31 32.72 -9.62
N GLN A 37 18.63 32.72 -8.46
CA GLN A 37 19.29 32.81 -7.15
C GLN A 37 19.89 31.49 -6.67
N HIS A 38 19.47 30.36 -7.22
CA HIS A 38 19.88 29.03 -6.75
C HIS A 38 20.35 28.10 -7.88
N ASP A 39 20.60 28.62 -9.09
CA ASP A 39 21.13 27.80 -10.19
C ASP A 39 22.50 27.18 -9.87
N GLU A 40 23.28 27.82 -9.00
CA GLU A 40 24.55 27.29 -8.51
C GLU A 40 24.40 26.03 -7.66
N LEU A 41 23.23 25.81 -7.05
CA LEU A 41 22.94 24.61 -6.26
C LEU A 41 22.43 23.46 -7.13
N LYS A 42 21.89 23.75 -8.31
CA LYS A 42 21.30 22.79 -9.23
C LYS A 42 22.37 21.94 -9.89
N LYS A 43 22.17 20.63 -9.85
CA LYS A 43 23.02 19.64 -10.52
C LYS A 43 22.21 18.91 -11.57
N THR A 44 22.80 18.65 -12.71
CA THR A 44 22.18 18.00 -13.87
C THR A 44 22.72 16.58 -14.03
N TYR A 45 21.84 15.66 -14.41
CA TYR A 45 22.15 14.28 -14.74
C TYR A 45 21.61 13.94 -16.12
N GLU A 46 22.44 13.31 -16.96
CA GLU A 46 22.08 12.89 -18.31
C GLU A 46 21.89 11.38 -18.37
N ILE A 47 20.80 10.96 -19.00
CA ILE A 47 20.43 9.57 -19.19
C ILE A 47 20.48 9.25 -20.68
N ALA A 48 21.39 8.37 -21.07
CA ALA A 48 21.52 7.94 -22.46
C ALA A 48 20.45 6.89 -22.80
N ASN A 49 19.96 6.96 -24.04
CA ASN A 49 19.01 5.98 -24.61
C ASN A 49 17.71 5.83 -23.80
N PHE A 50 17.25 6.87 -23.12
CA PHE A 50 15.99 6.86 -22.39
C PHE A 50 14.82 7.04 -23.35
N ARG A 51 13.87 6.11 -23.30
CA ARG A 51 12.68 6.09 -24.17
C ARG A 51 11.50 6.81 -23.50
N LEU A 52 10.99 7.83 -24.16
CA LEU A 52 9.82 8.60 -23.75
C LEU A 52 8.55 8.11 -24.44
N GLY A 53 7.41 8.17 -23.76
CA GLY A 53 6.09 7.90 -24.31
C GLY A 53 5.80 6.41 -24.59
N GLY A 54 6.62 5.51 -24.06
CA GLY A 54 6.41 4.07 -24.18
C GLY A 54 5.45 3.51 -23.14
N LYS A 55 5.21 2.23 -23.20
CA LYS A 55 4.36 1.48 -22.25
C LYS A 55 5.18 1.01 -21.04
N TYR A 56 4.57 1.06 -19.86
CA TYR A 56 5.15 0.57 -18.62
C TYR A 56 4.39 -0.67 -18.15
N ASP A 57 4.97 -1.83 -18.38
CA ASP A 57 4.47 -3.09 -17.79
C ASP A 57 4.96 -3.18 -16.33
N LEU A 58 4.10 -2.83 -15.40
CA LEU A 58 4.46 -2.80 -13.97
C LEU A 58 4.76 -4.20 -13.40
N SER A 59 4.39 -5.26 -14.10
CA SER A 59 4.71 -6.64 -13.70
C SER A 59 6.15 -7.04 -14.06
N ASP A 60 6.78 -6.33 -15.01
CA ASP A 60 8.14 -6.62 -15.47
C ASP A 60 8.99 -5.35 -15.58
N PRO A 61 9.56 -4.88 -14.46
CA PRO A 61 10.41 -3.68 -14.44
C PRO A 61 11.61 -3.73 -15.38
N SER A 62 12.10 -4.92 -15.76
CA SER A 62 13.25 -5.05 -16.65
C SER A 62 12.99 -4.51 -18.06
N LYS A 63 11.73 -4.48 -18.50
CA LYS A 63 11.34 -3.98 -19.84
C LYS A 63 11.43 -2.46 -19.96
N TRP A 64 11.32 -1.74 -18.86
CA TRP A 64 11.29 -0.29 -18.85
C TRP A 64 12.38 0.37 -18.01
N GLU A 65 13.46 -0.32 -17.70
CA GLU A 65 14.62 0.24 -17.01
C GLU A 65 15.12 1.53 -17.67
N ASN A 66 15.16 1.58 -19.00
CA ASN A 66 15.53 2.76 -19.78
C ASN A 66 14.30 3.45 -20.42
N GLY A 67 13.22 3.63 -19.64
CA GLY A 67 11.97 4.21 -20.11
C GLY A 67 11.04 3.21 -20.80
N GLY A 68 9.82 3.62 -21.08
CA GLY A 68 8.73 2.75 -21.54
C GLY A 68 9.05 1.94 -22.81
N GLU A 69 8.52 0.73 -22.91
CA GLU A 69 8.68 -0.14 -24.08
C GLU A 69 8.01 0.48 -25.31
N GLY A 70 8.71 0.49 -26.45
CA GLY A 70 8.24 1.12 -27.69
C GLY A 70 8.32 2.65 -27.72
N GLY A 71 8.83 3.27 -26.67
CA GLY A 71 9.03 4.72 -26.62
C GLY A 71 10.20 5.20 -27.52
N VAL A 72 10.33 6.52 -27.62
CA VAL A 72 11.29 7.20 -28.52
C VAL A 72 12.38 7.86 -27.70
N THR A 73 13.64 7.73 -28.10
CA THR A 73 14.78 8.42 -27.48
C THR A 73 15.02 9.79 -28.13
N LEU A 74 15.49 10.77 -27.35
CA LEU A 74 15.81 12.09 -27.88
C LEU A 74 16.97 12.02 -28.90
N GLU A 75 17.93 11.13 -28.64
CA GLU A 75 19.06 10.88 -29.54
C GLU A 75 18.61 10.40 -30.94
N SER A 76 17.55 9.56 -31.01
CA SER A 76 17.03 9.10 -32.30
C SER A 76 16.35 10.21 -33.11
N LEU A 77 16.00 11.32 -32.47
CA LEU A 77 15.43 12.50 -33.09
C LEU A 77 16.48 13.58 -33.39
N GLY A 78 17.77 13.28 -33.12
CA GLY A 78 18.87 14.19 -33.36
C GLY A 78 19.13 15.21 -32.25
N ALA A 79 18.47 15.05 -31.08
CA ALA A 79 18.75 15.84 -29.90
C ALA A 79 19.76 15.15 -28.97
N GLY A 80 20.14 15.81 -27.89
CA GLY A 80 21.03 15.24 -26.87
C GLY A 80 20.35 14.15 -26.01
N LYS A 81 21.12 13.68 -25.02
CA LYS A 81 20.58 12.73 -24.01
C LYS A 81 19.45 13.35 -23.20
N LEU A 82 18.59 12.50 -22.64
CA LEU A 82 17.58 12.96 -21.69
C LEU A 82 18.27 13.58 -20.47
N ARG A 83 17.82 14.76 -20.06
CA ARG A 83 18.35 15.49 -18.92
C ARG A 83 17.31 15.62 -17.84
N THR A 84 17.71 15.41 -16.57
CA THR A 84 16.96 15.77 -15.37
C THR A 84 17.91 16.45 -14.38
N SER A 85 17.38 17.21 -13.44
CA SER A 85 18.20 17.97 -12.50
C SER A 85 17.62 17.90 -11.08
N TYR A 86 18.44 18.28 -10.11
CA TYR A 86 18.09 18.27 -8.70
C TYR A 86 18.88 19.30 -7.89
N ILE A 87 18.33 19.65 -6.73
CA ILE A 87 19.05 20.30 -5.64
C ILE A 87 19.08 19.33 -4.46
N ALA A 88 20.24 19.11 -3.85
CA ALA A 88 20.39 18.25 -2.69
C ALA A 88 21.00 18.98 -1.50
N ILE A 89 20.44 18.75 -0.31
CA ILE A 89 20.89 19.33 0.95
C ILE A 89 20.83 18.30 2.09
N GLY A 90 21.50 18.57 3.20
CA GLY A 90 21.51 17.70 4.37
C GLY A 90 22.55 16.60 4.33
N ASN A 91 22.54 15.72 5.31
CA ASN A 91 23.58 14.75 5.60
C ASN A 91 23.27 13.38 4.99
N ALA A 92 24.05 12.98 3.99
CA ALA A 92 23.92 11.64 3.40
C ALA A 92 24.56 10.58 4.31
N ARG A 93 23.75 9.62 4.80
CA ARG A 93 24.27 8.39 5.42
C ARG A 93 24.48 7.33 4.36
N ARG A 94 25.65 6.70 4.41
CA ARG A 94 26.01 5.66 3.45
C ARG A 94 26.16 4.31 4.11
N ASN A 95 25.73 3.26 3.41
CA ASN A 95 25.99 1.87 3.78
C ASN A 95 27.46 1.49 3.46
N ALA A 96 27.84 0.25 3.75
CA ALA A 96 29.18 -0.26 3.46
C ALA A 96 29.52 -0.27 1.96
N GLY A 97 28.55 -0.30 1.07
CA GLY A 97 28.70 -0.18 -0.39
C GLY A 97 28.83 1.26 -0.89
N GLY A 98 28.79 2.26 0.01
CA GLY A 98 28.87 3.67 -0.35
C GLY A 98 27.54 4.29 -0.81
N GLU A 99 26.45 3.56 -0.75
CA GLU A 99 25.13 4.00 -1.20
C GLU A 99 24.39 4.77 -0.11
N ILE A 100 23.61 5.78 -0.52
CA ILE A 100 22.82 6.62 0.41
C ILE A 100 21.56 5.88 0.83
N THR A 101 21.28 5.86 2.15
CA THR A 101 20.18 5.09 2.73
C THR A 101 19.10 5.94 3.42
N ASN A 102 19.32 7.24 3.60
CA ASN A 102 18.40 8.15 4.31
C ASN A 102 17.87 9.28 3.43
N ALA A 103 17.62 9.00 2.15
CA ALA A 103 17.17 10.02 1.22
C ALA A 103 15.69 10.36 1.40
N VAL A 104 15.36 11.65 1.37
CA VAL A 104 13.99 12.17 1.21
C VAL A 104 13.89 12.85 -0.15
N ILE A 105 12.97 12.37 -0.99
CA ILE A 105 12.78 12.88 -2.35
C ILE A 105 11.59 13.83 -2.39
N ILE A 106 11.81 15.02 -2.93
CA ILE A 106 10.77 16.06 -3.05
C ILE A 106 10.48 16.29 -4.53
N ASN A 107 9.30 15.86 -4.99
CA ASN A 107 8.83 16.14 -6.34
C ASN A 107 8.29 17.56 -6.43
N SER A 108 8.62 18.27 -7.49
CA SER A 108 8.13 19.62 -7.74
C SER A 108 6.73 19.63 -8.35
N TYR A 109 6.11 20.79 -8.35
CA TYR A 109 4.73 21.00 -8.80
C TYR A 109 4.64 21.46 -10.28
N TYR A 110 3.42 21.55 -10.80
CA TYR A 110 3.12 21.81 -12.22
C TYR A 110 3.88 23.03 -12.79
N SER A 111 3.96 24.08 -12.02
CA SER A 111 4.54 25.35 -12.44
C SER A 111 5.88 25.66 -11.76
N GLY A 112 6.50 24.71 -11.08
CA GLY A 112 7.74 24.85 -10.32
C GLY A 112 8.81 23.81 -10.67
N ASP A 113 10.01 24.06 -10.18
CA ASP A 113 11.14 23.17 -10.26
C ASP A 113 11.84 23.03 -8.91
N SER A 114 13.00 22.40 -8.86
CA SER A 114 13.75 22.22 -7.61
C SER A 114 14.16 23.54 -6.94
N THR A 115 14.38 24.62 -7.71
CA THR A 115 14.71 25.93 -7.14
C THR A 115 13.50 26.59 -6.49
N ASP A 116 12.31 26.42 -7.09
CA ASP A 116 11.07 26.88 -6.49
C ASP A 116 10.77 26.11 -5.20
N MET A 117 10.97 24.78 -5.18
CA MET A 117 10.80 23.99 -3.95
C MET A 117 11.80 24.40 -2.87
N TYR A 118 13.04 24.70 -3.25
CA TYR A 118 14.06 25.22 -2.34
C TYR A 118 13.61 26.55 -1.71
N GLU A 119 13.14 27.50 -2.52
CA GLU A 119 12.61 28.79 -2.03
C GLU A 119 11.42 28.58 -1.10
N GLN A 120 10.45 27.74 -1.48
CA GLN A 120 9.24 27.55 -0.69
C GLN A 120 9.53 26.78 0.60
N TRP A 121 10.22 25.65 0.52
CA TRP A 121 10.30 24.73 1.66
C TRP A 121 11.58 24.85 2.49
N VAL A 122 12.70 25.30 1.90
CA VAL A 122 13.96 25.51 2.63
C VAL A 122 14.08 26.95 3.12
N LYS A 123 13.76 27.93 2.29
CA LYS A 123 13.81 29.36 2.69
C LYS A 123 12.54 29.85 3.37
N GLY A 124 11.43 29.12 3.24
CA GLY A 124 10.18 29.53 3.84
C GLY A 124 9.52 30.72 3.14
N ALA A 125 9.49 30.70 1.82
CA ALA A 125 8.83 31.75 1.06
C ALA A 125 7.31 31.78 1.26
N ALA A 126 6.64 32.77 0.68
CA ALA A 126 5.25 33.10 0.98
C ALA A 126 4.24 31.96 0.87
N LEU A 127 4.37 31.08 -0.14
CA LEU A 127 3.44 29.97 -0.32
C LEU A 127 3.52 28.95 0.84
N SER A 128 4.69 28.77 1.47
CA SER A 128 4.84 27.93 2.66
C SER A 128 4.42 28.62 3.95
N GLY A 129 3.83 29.80 3.87
CA GLY A 129 3.41 30.60 5.03
C GLY A 129 4.54 31.31 5.77
N GLY A 130 5.65 31.58 5.09
CA GLY A 130 6.81 32.28 5.67
C GLY A 130 7.66 31.41 6.63
N VAL A 131 7.43 30.08 6.67
CA VAL A 131 8.11 29.18 7.61
C VAL A 131 8.75 28.02 6.85
N PRO A 132 10.06 27.75 7.01
CA PRO A 132 10.73 26.60 6.43
C PRO A 132 10.11 25.27 6.90
N ILE A 133 10.00 24.33 5.96
CA ILE A 133 9.56 22.95 6.19
C ILE A 133 10.76 22.01 6.28
N ILE A 134 11.82 22.32 5.52
CA ILE A 134 13.06 21.55 5.41
C ILE A 134 14.20 22.34 6.06
N GLY A 135 14.97 21.68 6.90
CA GLY A 135 16.14 22.25 7.58
C GLY A 135 16.44 21.54 8.90
N PRO A 136 17.50 21.93 9.62
CA PRO A 136 17.79 21.37 10.94
C PRO A 136 16.62 21.53 11.91
N GLY A 137 16.18 20.43 12.52
CA GLY A 137 15.06 20.41 13.48
C GLY A 137 13.70 20.82 12.88
N ARG A 138 13.54 20.84 11.57
CA ARG A 138 12.28 21.10 10.87
C ARG A 138 11.50 19.81 10.66
N PRO A 139 10.21 19.87 10.23
CA PRO A 139 9.42 18.67 9.91
C PRO A 139 10.13 17.66 9.01
N ILE A 140 10.90 18.15 8.03
CA ILE A 140 11.85 17.34 7.26
C ILE A 140 13.26 17.77 7.69
N ASP A 141 13.84 16.99 8.59
CA ASP A 141 15.05 17.35 9.32
C ASP A 141 16.32 16.98 8.53
N THR A 142 17.08 18.00 8.10
CA THR A 142 18.33 17.80 7.34
C THR A 142 19.49 17.27 8.17
N ASP A 143 19.40 17.25 9.50
CA ASP A 143 20.37 16.58 10.36
C ASP A 143 20.19 15.04 10.27
N ARG A 144 18.98 14.59 9.95
CA ARG A 144 18.63 13.17 9.80
C ARG A 144 18.65 12.69 8.36
N TYR A 145 18.19 13.49 7.44
CA TYR A 145 17.91 13.11 6.07
C TYR A 145 18.76 13.85 5.05
N PHE A 146 19.08 13.14 3.99
CA PHE A 146 19.60 13.71 2.75
C PHE A 146 18.43 14.04 1.84
N VAL A 147 18.09 15.31 1.70
CA VAL A 147 16.90 15.78 0.98
C VAL A 147 17.27 16.12 -0.45
N VAL A 148 16.57 15.54 -1.41
CA VAL A 148 16.78 15.76 -2.84
C VAL A 148 15.48 16.28 -3.47
N MET A 149 15.49 17.52 -3.92
CA MET A 149 14.42 18.15 -4.67
C MET A 149 14.67 17.91 -6.15
N VAL A 150 13.74 17.28 -6.87
CA VAL A 150 13.93 16.83 -8.26
C VAL A 150 13.11 17.64 -9.25
N ASP A 151 13.63 17.81 -10.45
CA ASP A 151 12.94 18.46 -11.57
C ASP A 151 12.20 17.39 -12.39
N PRO A 152 10.88 17.54 -12.59
CA PRO A 152 10.15 16.68 -13.51
C PRO A 152 10.41 17.06 -14.97
N LEU A 153 10.27 16.10 -15.87
CA LEU A 153 10.35 16.36 -17.33
C LEU A 153 9.36 17.44 -17.74
N GLY A 154 9.72 18.23 -18.72
CA GLY A 154 8.92 19.35 -19.21
C GLY A 154 9.00 20.62 -18.35
N THR A 155 9.87 20.66 -17.33
CA THR A 155 10.15 21.87 -16.53
C THR A 155 11.58 22.36 -16.72
N TRP A 156 11.90 23.50 -16.08
CA TRP A 156 13.26 24.08 -16.18
C TRP A 156 14.28 23.16 -15.51
N GLY A 157 15.33 22.87 -16.03
CA GLY A 157 16.35 21.96 -15.50
C GLY A 157 16.22 20.50 -15.99
N ALA A 158 15.07 20.13 -16.55
CA ALA A 158 14.88 18.84 -17.22
C ALA A 158 14.65 19.03 -18.72
N SER A 159 14.81 17.96 -19.51
CA SER A 159 14.50 18.00 -20.94
C SER A 159 13.02 18.35 -21.16
N LYS A 160 12.78 19.22 -22.11
CA LYS A 160 11.46 19.76 -22.45
C LYS A 160 11.37 20.11 -23.94
N PRO A 161 10.16 20.21 -24.50
CA PRO A 161 9.94 20.54 -25.91
C PRO A 161 10.72 21.77 -26.39
N SER A 162 10.70 22.85 -25.61
CA SER A 162 11.31 24.13 -25.99
C SER A 162 12.85 24.13 -25.98
N ASP A 163 13.50 23.04 -25.58
CA ASP A 163 14.97 22.98 -25.63
C ASP A 163 15.48 22.90 -27.08
N ASP A 164 14.99 21.92 -27.86
CA ASP A 164 15.47 21.71 -29.24
C ASP A 164 14.42 21.20 -30.22
N LEU A 165 13.47 20.36 -29.76
CA LEU A 165 12.59 19.59 -30.63
C LEU A 165 11.21 20.23 -30.88
N GLY A 166 10.78 21.16 -30.04
CA GLY A 166 9.46 21.78 -30.13
C GLY A 166 8.34 20.72 -30.17
N ILE A 167 7.46 20.84 -31.13
CA ILE A 167 6.33 19.89 -31.32
C ILE A 167 6.76 18.46 -31.68
N LYS A 168 8.02 18.24 -32.03
CA LYS A 168 8.56 16.89 -32.29
C LYS A 168 9.02 16.17 -31.02
N PHE A 169 9.03 16.87 -29.88
CA PHE A 169 9.38 16.26 -28.63
C PHE A 169 8.38 15.13 -28.31
N PRO A 170 8.84 13.90 -27.93
CA PRO A 170 7.94 12.81 -27.62
C PRO A 170 6.95 13.19 -26.51
N GLN A 171 5.70 12.79 -26.64
CA GLN A 171 4.76 12.90 -25.54
C GLN A 171 5.27 12.01 -24.39
N TYR A 172 5.35 12.55 -23.20
CA TYR A 172 5.79 11.83 -21.99
C TYR A 172 4.63 11.70 -21.00
N SER A 173 4.81 10.88 -19.98
CA SER A 173 3.86 10.56 -18.93
C SER A 173 4.45 10.81 -17.53
N TYR A 174 3.63 10.67 -16.48
CA TYR A 174 4.16 10.64 -15.12
C TYR A 174 5.06 9.44 -14.86
N TYR A 175 4.85 8.33 -15.54
CA TYR A 175 5.77 7.18 -15.47
C TYR A 175 7.17 7.55 -15.99
N ASP A 176 7.25 8.27 -17.10
CA ASP A 176 8.53 8.75 -17.67
C ASP A 176 9.23 9.72 -16.69
N MET A 177 8.48 10.64 -16.06
CA MET A 177 9.03 11.58 -15.07
C MET A 177 9.65 10.84 -13.89
N VAL A 178 8.90 9.87 -13.33
CA VAL A 178 9.35 9.10 -12.17
C VAL A 178 10.52 8.20 -12.54
N GLN A 179 10.48 7.52 -13.68
CA GLN A 179 11.57 6.65 -14.10
C GLN A 179 12.85 7.41 -14.40
N ALA A 180 12.77 8.57 -15.05
CA ALA A 180 13.94 9.41 -15.29
C ALA A 180 14.58 9.88 -13.95
N ASN A 181 13.76 10.31 -13.01
CA ASN A 181 14.23 10.69 -11.69
C ASN A 181 14.77 9.49 -10.90
N TYR A 182 14.15 8.31 -11.00
CA TYR A 182 14.67 7.08 -10.40
C TYR A 182 16.09 6.78 -10.89
N ARG A 183 16.33 6.82 -12.21
CA ARG A 183 17.66 6.61 -12.80
C ARG A 183 18.69 7.60 -12.27
N MET A 184 18.34 8.88 -12.19
CA MET A 184 19.21 9.90 -11.60
C MET A 184 19.53 9.61 -10.14
N LEU A 185 18.53 9.26 -9.34
CA LEU A 185 18.70 9.03 -7.90
C LEU A 185 19.46 7.72 -7.62
N HIS A 186 19.06 6.64 -8.28
CA HIS A 186 19.64 5.33 -8.08
C HIS A 186 21.02 5.21 -8.73
N ASP A 187 21.12 5.50 -10.03
CA ASP A 187 22.35 5.29 -10.80
C ASP A 187 23.34 6.45 -10.61
N GLY A 188 22.84 7.69 -10.57
CA GLY A 188 23.65 8.89 -10.46
C GLY A 188 24.10 9.18 -9.03
N LEU A 189 23.17 9.29 -8.11
CA LEU A 189 23.45 9.64 -6.71
C LEU A 189 23.77 8.44 -5.82
N LYS A 190 23.54 7.22 -6.31
CA LYS A 190 23.70 5.99 -5.53
C LYS A 190 22.81 5.98 -4.29
N ILE A 191 21.55 6.35 -4.46
CA ILE A 191 20.55 6.22 -3.41
C ILE A 191 19.99 4.80 -3.50
N ALA A 192 20.29 3.97 -2.50
CA ALA A 192 19.83 2.59 -2.44
C ALA A 192 18.32 2.52 -2.21
N ARG A 193 17.77 3.46 -1.44
CA ARG A 193 16.36 3.51 -1.10
C ARG A 193 15.97 4.91 -0.60
N ALA A 194 14.74 5.32 -0.93
CA ALA A 194 14.14 6.54 -0.40
C ALA A 194 13.43 6.25 0.94
N ALA A 195 13.82 6.95 2.00
CA ALA A 195 13.14 6.90 3.29
C ALA A 195 11.72 7.50 3.17
N LEU A 196 11.60 8.57 2.39
CA LEU A 196 10.35 9.25 2.12
C LEU A 196 10.36 9.82 0.70
N VAL A 197 9.25 9.68 -0.02
CA VAL A 197 8.97 10.45 -1.23
C VAL A 197 7.75 11.33 -0.96
N THR A 198 7.84 12.62 -1.29
CA THR A 198 6.73 13.56 -1.13
C THR A 198 6.75 14.63 -2.21
N GLY A 199 5.74 15.46 -2.26
CA GLY A 199 5.61 16.58 -3.17
C GLY A 199 4.20 17.14 -3.15
N VAL A 200 4.02 18.34 -3.68
CA VAL A 200 2.73 19.05 -3.69
C VAL A 200 2.13 19.08 -5.09
N SER A 201 0.81 19.05 -5.21
CA SER A 201 0.10 19.18 -6.47
C SER A 201 0.54 18.10 -7.48
N MET A 202 1.03 18.45 -8.66
CA MET A 202 1.65 17.52 -9.60
C MET A 202 2.75 16.66 -8.95
N GLY A 203 3.51 17.22 -8.00
CA GLY A 203 4.48 16.46 -7.21
C GLY A 203 3.82 15.44 -6.29
N GLY A 204 2.64 15.72 -5.75
CA GLY A 204 1.82 14.78 -5.01
C GLY A 204 1.32 13.63 -5.91
N THR A 205 0.92 13.94 -7.15
CA THR A 205 0.58 12.93 -8.17
C THR A 205 1.78 12.02 -8.47
N GLN A 206 2.94 12.60 -8.74
CA GLN A 206 4.18 11.82 -8.94
C GLN A 206 4.52 10.96 -7.74
N THR A 207 4.23 11.42 -6.53
CA THR A 207 4.48 10.66 -5.28
C THR A 207 3.70 9.35 -5.24
N TYR A 208 2.45 9.33 -5.68
CA TYR A 208 1.70 8.07 -5.85
C TYR A 208 2.33 7.17 -6.91
N VAL A 209 2.76 7.76 -8.04
CA VAL A 209 3.40 7.00 -9.13
C VAL A 209 4.71 6.36 -8.66
N TRP A 210 5.49 7.02 -7.81
CA TRP A 210 6.67 6.43 -7.16
C TRP A 210 6.32 5.17 -6.39
N GLY A 211 5.28 5.22 -5.55
CA GLY A 211 4.84 4.07 -4.77
C GLY A 211 4.37 2.89 -5.63
N VAL A 212 3.75 3.19 -6.78
CA VAL A 212 3.27 2.17 -7.74
C VAL A 212 4.41 1.55 -8.55
N MET A 213 5.33 2.37 -9.05
CA MET A 213 6.42 1.91 -9.93
C MET A 213 7.56 1.24 -9.16
N HIS A 214 7.91 1.79 -8.02
CA HIS A 214 9.08 1.38 -7.25
C HIS A 214 8.74 1.02 -5.79
N PRO A 215 7.83 0.07 -5.56
CA PRO A 215 7.34 -0.27 -4.21
C PRO A 215 8.45 -0.76 -3.27
N GLU A 216 9.54 -1.33 -3.82
CA GLU A 216 10.68 -1.81 -3.03
C GLU A 216 11.72 -0.71 -2.75
N TYR A 217 11.73 0.33 -3.58
CA TYR A 217 12.68 1.44 -3.44
C TYR A 217 12.21 2.49 -2.43
N VAL A 218 10.90 2.60 -2.20
CA VAL A 218 10.29 3.66 -1.39
C VAL A 218 9.75 3.10 -0.08
N SER A 219 10.24 3.60 1.06
CA SER A 219 9.77 3.17 2.39
C SER A 219 8.48 3.84 2.81
N ALA A 220 8.36 5.13 2.51
CA ALA A 220 7.17 5.91 2.84
C ALA A 220 6.85 6.91 1.73
N ILE A 221 5.56 7.21 1.55
CA ILE A 221 5.10 8.27 0.65
C ILE A 221 4.15 9.22 1.38
N MET A 222 4.28 10.51 1.04
CA MET A 222 3.38 11.54 1.54
C MET A 222 2.92 12.43 0.37
N PRO A 223 1.93 11.97 -0.43
CA PRO A 223 1.35 12.78 -1.49
C PRO A 223 0.52 13.93 -0.92
N ILE A 224 0.79 15.16 -1.36
CA ILE A 224 0.13 16.37 -0.86
C ILE A 224 -0.66 17.02 -1.99
N GLY A 225 -1.99 17.04 -1.89
CA GLY A 225 -2.86 17.64 -2.89
C GLY A 225 -2.61 17.09 -4.30
N GLY A 226 -2.31 15.81 -4.41
CA GLY A 226 -2.14 15.09 -5.68
C GLY A 226 -3.36 14.27 -6.03
N THR A 227 -3.45 13.84 -7.29
CA THR A 227 -4.53 12.96 -7.77
C THR A 227 -3.97 11.64 -8.30
N THR A 228 -4.77 10.59 -8.21
CA THR A 228 -4.45 9.26 -8.76
C THR A 228 -5.08 9.02 -10.13
N GLN A 229 -5.98 9.93 -10.55
CA GLN A 229 -6.72 9.84 -11.78
C GLN A 229 -7.12 11.25 -12.23
N SER A 230 -7.01 11.53 -13.51
CA SER A 230 -7.49 12.77 -14.13
C SER A 230 -8.50 12.50 -15.25
N ASP A 231 -8.62 11.26 -15.72
CA ASP A 231 -9.64 10.85 -16.67
C ASP A 231 -10.95 10.48 -15.96
N GLY A 232 -12.09 10.74 -16.58
CA GLY A 232 -13.42 10.29 -16.18
C GLY A 232 -13.92 10.84 -14.84
N ASP A 233 -13.32 10.44 -13.74
CA ASP A 233 -13.79 10.72 -12.36
C ASP A 233 -13.39 12.10 -11.82
N ASP A 234 -12.43 12.78 -12.45
CA ASP A 234 -12.08 14.17 -12.13
C ASP A 234 -12.29 15.11 -13.31
N PRO A 235 -13.54 15.43 -13.63
CA PRO A 235 -13.84 16.26 -14.79
C PRO A 235 -13.26 17.67 -14.65
N VAL A 236 -13.15 18.23 -13.44
CA VAL A 236 -12.67 19.61 -13.25
C VAL A 236 -11.18 19.71 -13.54
N GLY A 237 -10.37 18.79 -13.00
CA GLY A 237 -8.93 18.75 -13.25
C GLY A 237 -8.64 18.51 -14.74
N ASN A 238 -9.29 17.54 -15.34
CA ASN A 238 -9.15 17.22 -16.75
C ASN A 238 -9.58 18.39 -17.65
N TRP A 239 -10.74 18.97 -17.39
CA TRP A 239 -11.23 20.11 -18.14
C TRP A 239 -10.33 21.34 -18.02
N THR A 240 -9.74 21.57 -16.86
CA THR A 240 -8.78 22.67 -16.68
C THR A 240 -7.59 22.53 -17.64
N PHE A 241 -7.00 21.32 -17.73
CA PHE A 241 -5.91 21.05 -18.67
C PHE A 241 -6.36 21.16 -20.13
N GLN A 242 -7.50 20.59 -20.48
CA GLN A 242 -8.06 20.65 -21.83
C GLN A 242 -8.38 22.07 -22.24
N MET A 243 -9.04 22.87 -21.39
CA MET A 243 -9.34 24.26 -21.68
C MET A 243 -8.09 25.13 -21.80
N MET A 244 -7.09 24.88 -20.96
CA MET A 244 -5.81 25.56 -21.03
C MET A 244 -5.07 25.23 -22.34
N THR A 245 -5.07 23.95 -22.73
CA THR A 245 -4.53 23.48 -24.01
C THR A 245 -5.26 24.13 -25.18
N ALA A 246 -6.60 24.10 -25.17
CA ALA A 246 -7.42 24.69 -26.21
C ALA A 246 -7.20 26.23 -26.33
N ALA A 247 -7.03 26.92 -25.22
CA ALA A 247 -6.74 28.36 -25.20
C ALA A 247 -5.37 28.68 -25.86
N ILE A 248 -4.36 27.88 -25.58
CA ILE A 248 -3.03 28.02 -26.18
C ILE A 248 -3.08 27.68 -27.67
N GLU A 249 -3.75 26.59 -28.03
CA GLU A 249 -3.85 26.14 -29.43
C GLU A 249 -4.72 27.04 -30.27
N ALA A 250 -5.66 27.77 -29.70
CA ALA A 250 -6.48 28.77 -30.37
C ALA A 250 -5.73 30.10 -30.68
N ASP A 251 -4.54 30.29 -30.12
CA ASP A 251 -3.73 31.49 -30.40
C ASP A 251 -3.44 31.61 -31.89
N PRO A 252 -3.62 32.77 -32.53
CA PRO A 252 -3.38 32.96 -33.96
C PRO A 252 -1.98 32.54 -34.41
N VAL A 253 -0.96 32.75 -33.60
CA VAL A 253 0.40 32.32 -33.90
C VAL A 253 0.54 30.81 -33.90
N TRP A 254 -0.04 30.16 -32.87
CA TRP A 254 -0.10 28.70 -32.83
C TRP A 254 -0.82 28.11 -34.04
N GLN A 255 -1.98 28.64 -34.40
CA GLN A 255 -2.75 28.20 -35.56
C GLN A 255 -1.97 28.37 -36.88
N ALA A 256 -1.33 29.53 -37.08
CA ALA A 256 -0.56 29.83 -38.27
C ALA A 256 0.68 28.94 -38.40
N THR A 257 1.33 28.60 -37.30
CA THR A 257 2.56 27.77 -37.26
C THR A 257 2.32 26.31 -36.94
N LYS A 258 1.10 25.93 -36.60
CA LYS A 258 0.77 24.59 -36.07
C LYS A 258 1.63 24.19 -34.86
N GLY A 259 1.94 25.19 -34.01
CA GLY A 259 2.76 25.05 -32.83
C GLY A 259 4.27 25.11 -33.07
N ASP A 260 4.75 25.14 -34.32
CA ASP A 260 6.19 25.28 -34.64
C ASP A 260 6.56 26.76 -34.85
N TYR A 261 6.51 27.56 -33.80
CA TYR A 261 6.74 29.00 -33.80
C TYR A 261 8.18 29.38 -33.45
N TYR A 262 9.07 28.45 -33.21
CA TYR A 262 10.43 28.72 -32.70
C TYR A 262 11.32 29.54 -33.65
N LYS A 263 10.97 29.58 -34.93
CA LYS A 263 11.65 30.46 -35.90
C LYS A 263 11.26 31.94 -35.79
N LEU A 264 10.20 32.22 -35.03
CA LEU A 264 9.75 33.58 -34.81
C LEU A 264 10.51 34.22 -33.64
N PRO A 265 10.66 35.55 -33.63
CA PRO A 265 11.16 36.27 -32.46
C PRO A 265 10.28 35.98 -31.23
N LYS A 266 10.88 35.93 -30.03
CA LYS A 266 10.17 35.56 -28.78
C LYS A 266 8.94 36.44 -28.50
N GLU A 267 8.96 37.69 -28.90
CA GLU A 267 7.83 38.65 -28.76
C GLU A 267 6.63 38.25 -29.64
N LYS A 268 6.87 37.41 -30.63
CA LYS A 268 5.83 36.87 -31.53
C LYS A 268 5.42 35.44 -31.23
N HIS A 269 5.84 34.90 -30.10
CA HIS A 269 5.37 33.61 -29.64
C HIS A 269 3.93 33.70 -29.14
N PRO A 270 3.17 32.60 -28.99
CA PRO A 270 1.72 32.59 -28.65
C PRO A 270 1.48 33.00 -27.18
N LEU A 271 1.94 34.17 -26.80
CA LEU A 271 1.86 34.72 -25.45
C LEU A 271 0.41 34.99 -24.99
N PRO A 272 -0.52 35.50 -25.82
CA PRO A 272 -1.90 35.66 -25.42
C PRO A 272 -2.57 34.35 -25.08
N GLY A 273 -2.35 33.30 -25.86
CA GLY A 273 -2.87 31.96 -25.59
C GLY A 273 -2.36 31.38 -24.27
N VAL A 274 -1.05 31.52 -24.00
CA VAL A 274 -0.45 31.12 -22.72
C VAL A 274 -1.03 31.94 -21.56
N ALA A 275 -1.21 33.26 -21.72
CA ALA A 275 -1.76 34.10 -20.68
C ALA A 275 -3.22 33.73 -20.36
N PHE A 276 -4.02 33.44 -21.38
CA PHE A 276 -5.39 32.99 -21.19
C PHE A 276 -5.45 31.62 -20.54
N GLY A 277 -4.60 30.68 -20.95
CA GLY A 277 -4.45 29.38 -20.30
C GLY A 277 -4.12 29.49 -18.79
N TRP A 278 -3.22 30.39 -18.42
CA TRP A 278 -2.94 30.69 -17.02
C TRP A 278 -4.10 31.29 -16.26
N SER A 279 -4.93 32.10 -16.91
CA SER A 279 -6.14 32.64 -16.29
C SER A 279 -7.15 31.53 -15.98
N ILE A 280 -7.31 30.54 -16.86
CA ILE A 280 -8.13 29.36 -16.63
C ILE A 280 -7.63 28.59 -15.41
N LEU A 281 -6.32 28.33 -15.35
CA LEU A 281 -5.71 27.63 -14.21
C LEU A 281 -5.92 28.40 -12.90
N GLY A 282 -5.75 29.72 -12.91
CA GLY A 282 -6.01 30.58 -11.76
C GLY A 282 -7.45 30.52 -11.26
N MET A 283 -8.41 30.37 -12.16
CA MET A 283 -9.82 30.24 -11.78
C MET A 283 -10.12 28.98 -10.99
N THR A 284 -9.45 27.90 -11.26
CA THR A 284 -9.68 26.61 -10.58
C THR A 284 -8.81 26.42 -9.33
N GLY A 285 -7.74 27.19 -9.18
CA GLY A 285 -6.83 27.12 -8.04
C GLY A 285 -7.38 27.74 -6.74
N TYR A 286 -8.36 28.63 -6.83
CA TYR A 286 -8.99 29.30 -5.68
C TYR A 286 -10.47 28.98 -5.61
N ASP A 287 -11.00 28.81 -4.39
CA ASP A 287 -12.43 28.58 -4.19
C ASP A 287 -13.27 29.86 -4.37
N PHE A 288 -14.59 29.69 -4.33
CA PHE A 288 -15.54 30.78 -4.52
C PHE A 288 -15.47 31.79 -3.36
N ALA A 289 -15.28 31.32 -2.13
CA ALA A 289 -15.23 32.20 -0.97
C ALA A 289 -14.02 33.15 -1.03
N PHE A 290 -12.85 32.62 -1.42
CA PHE A 290 -11.66 33.47 -1.63
C PHE A 290 -11.88 34.49 -2.73
N ARG A 291 -12.50 34.12 -3.87
CA ARG A 291 -12.77 35.02 -5.00
C ARG A 291 -13.73 36.16 -4.67
N THR A 292 -14.58 35.99 -3.68
CA THR A 292 -15.49 37.04 -3.20
C THR A 292 -14.90 37.86 -2.07
N SER A 293 -13.71 37.48 -1.55
CA SER A 293 -13.04 38.21 -0.48
C SER A 293 -12.28 39.45 -0.98
N GLN A 294 -11.94 40.35 -0.04
CA GLN A 294 -11.07 41.48 -0.36
C GLN A 294 -9.66 41.07 -0.81
N ASN A 295 -9.19 39.88 -0.37
CA ASN A 295 -7.86 39.35 -0.70
C ASN A 295 -7.76 38.98 -2.17
N TRP A 296 -8.90 38.69 -2.84
CA TRP A 296 -8.95 38.42 -4.26
C TRP A 296 -8.37 39.55 -5.10
N LYS A 297 -8.61 40.82 -4.71
CA LYS A 297 -8.11 41.99 -5.41
C LYS A 297 -6.58 42.02 -5.49
N ALA A 298 -5.88 41.41 -4.56
CA ALA A 298 -4.42 41.38 -4.54
C ALA A 298 -3.84 40.39 -5.56
N VAL A 299 -4.52 39.26 -5.83
CA VAL A 299 -4.06 38.21 -6.76
C VAL A 299 -4.68 38.33 -8.16
N GLN A 300 -5.82 38.98 -8.30
CA GLN A 300 -6.54 39.17 -9.56
C GLN A 300 -5.66 39.70 -10.71
N PRO A 301 -4.80 40.71 -10.53
CA PRO A 301 -3.95 41.25 -11.60
C PRO A 301 -2.99 40.24 -12.19
N GLU A 302 -2.68 39.16 -11.47
CA GLU A 302 -1.71 38.15 -11.89
C GLU A 302 -2.34 36.96 -12.59
N ILE A 303 -3.64 36.79 -12.41
CA ILE A 303 -4.38 35.61 -12.83
C ILE A 303 -5.28 35.92 -14.04
N PHE A 304 -5.87 37.13 -14.10
CA PHE A 304 -6.78 37.45 -15.16
C PHE A 304 -6.15 38.29 -16.27
N TYR A 305 -6.24 37.72 -17.47
CA TYR A 305 -5.94 38.44 -18.71
C TYR A 305 -6.96 39.56 -19.00
N TRP A 306 -8.17 39.46 -18.44
CA TRP A 306 -9.35 40.24 -18.77
C TRP A 306 -9.80 41.14 -17.63
N ASP A 307 -9.14 42.26 -17.45
CA ASP A 307 -9.70 43.35 -16.66
C ASP A 307 -9.69 44.62 -17.55
N PRO A 308 -10.80 44.90 -18.30
CA PRO A 308 -10.81 45.90 -19.35
C PRO A 308 -10.60 47.33 -18.94
N PRO A 309 -10.56 47.78 -17.70
CA PRO A 309 -10.00 49.11 -17.49
C PRO A 309 -8.58 49.12 -16.95
N ASN A 310 -7.94 47.96 -16.78
CA ASN A 310 -6.65 47.91 -16.12
C ASN A 310 -5.53 47.31 -17.00
N GLU A 311 -4.99 48.13 -17.89
CA GLU A 311 -3.85 47.78 -18.74
C GLU A 311 -2.66 47.22 -17.94
N LYS A 312 -2.52 47.60 -16.67
CA LYS A 312 -1.49 47.16 -15.78
C LYS A 312 -1.65 45.67 -15.38
N ALA A 313 -2.91 45.20 -15.19
CA ALA A 313 -3.23 43.82 -14.91
C ALA A 313 -2.97 42.92 -16.13
N ALA A 314 -3.38 43.34 -17.31
CA ALA A 314 -3.12 42.63 -18.56
C ALA A 314 -1.60 42.46 -18.80
N LEU A 315 -0.81 43.48 -18.51
CA LEU A 315 0.65 43.45 -18.62
C LEU A 315 1.27 42.43 -17.63
N ASN A 316 0.74 42.30 -16.42
CA ASN A 316 1.23 41.33 -15.42
C ASN A 316 1.00 39.90 -15.89
N VAL A 317 -0.18 39.57 -16.41
CA VAL A 317 -0.49 38.22 -16.93
C VAL A 317 0.40 37.89 -18.15
N ILE A 318 0.60 38.86 -19.06
CA ILE A 318 1.49 38.70 -20.21
C ILE A 318 2.95 38.50 -19.74
N ASN A 319 3.40 39.28 -18.78
CA ASN A 319 4.76 39.13 -18.24
C ASN A 319 4.94 37.77 -17.58
N ARG A 320 3.93 37.25 -16.92
CA ARG A 320 3.93 35.88 -16.40
C ARG A 320 3.98 34.84 -17.51
N ALA A 321 3.18 35.02 -18.56
CA ALA A 321 3.16 34.13 -19.72
C ALA A 321 4.53 34.01 -20.40
N LYS A 322 5.33 35.07 -20.40
CA LYS A 322 6.70 35.07 -20.95
C LYS A 322 7.68 34.11 -20.23
N LEU A 323 7.32 33.65 -19.04
CA LEU A 323 8.10 32.67 -18.29
C LEU A 323 7.89 31.22 -18.76
N TYR A 324 6.87 30.97 -19.56
CA TYR A 324 6.47 29.66 -20.02
C TYR A 324 6.48 29.56 -21.53
N ASP A 325 6.89 28.42 -22.02
CA ASP A 325 6.75 28.06 -23.42
C ASP A 325 5.39 27.39 -23.67
N ALA A 326 4.74 27.68 -24.75
CA ALA A 326 3.41 27.18 -25.08
C ALA A 326 3.40 25.67 -25.32
N VAL A 327 4.41 25.15 -26.05
CA VAL A 327 4.50 23.71 -26.30
C VAL A 327 4.83 22.94 -25.00
N ASP A 328 5.71 23.48 -24.16
CA ASP A 328 6.02 22.88 -22.85
C ASP A 328 4.75 22.71 -22.00
N LEU A 329 3.86 23.72 -22.00
CA LEU A 329 2.60 23.67 -21.27
C LEU A 329 1.61 22.67 -21.87
N VAL A 330 1.44 22.67 -23.20
CA VAL A 330 0.53 21.73 -23.89
C VAL A 330 0.97 20.28 -23.63
N TRP A 331 2.27 19.98 -23.76
CA TRP A 331 2.78 18.63 -23.47
C TRP A 331 2.54 18.21 -22.02
N ARG A 332 2.74 19.13 -21.08
CA ARG A 332 2.51 18.88 -19.65
C ARG A 332 1.02 18.70 -19.33
N ASN A 333 0.14 19.47 -19.95
CA ASN A 333 -1.31 19.30 -19.80
C ASN A 333 -1.75 17.91 -20.24
N ARG A 334 -1.29 17.44 -21.40
CA ARG A 334 -1.60 16.10 -21.92
C ARG A 334 -1.17 14.97 -20.98
N VAL A 335 -0.09 15.13 -20.21
CA VAL A 335 0.29 14.20 -19.15
C VAL A 335 -0.82 14.10 -18.09
N GLY A 336 -1.38 15.25 -17.68
CA GLY A 336 -2.48 15.30 -16.73
C GLY A 336 -3.77 14.70 -17.29
N GLU A 337 -4.08 14.96 -18.56
CA GLU A 337 -5.34 14.52 -19.21
C GLU A 337 -5.50 13.00 -19.27
N THR A 338 -4.40 12.27 -19.35
CA THR A 338 -4.41 10.81 -19.58
C THR A 338 -4.00 10.00 -18.34
N HIS A 339 -3.84 10.66 -17.20
CA HIS A 339 -3.34 10.02 -15.99
C HIS A 339 -4.41 9.16 -15.29
N ASN A 340 -4.11 7.88 -15.09
CA ASN A 340 -4.90 6.98 -14.27
C ASN A 340 -4.03 5.83 -13.71
N ILE A 341 -3.80 5.85 -12.40
CA ILE A 341 -3.07 4.77 -11.70
C ILE A 341 -3.96 4.04 -10.69
N ASN A 342 -5.24 4.33 -10.65
CA ASN A 342 -6.18 3.71 -9.73
C ASN A 342 -6.13 2.16 -9.74
N PRO A 343 -5.99 1.49 -10.90
CA PRO A 343 -5.86 0.04 -10.94
C PRO A 343 -4.65 -0.52 -10.18
N TYR A 344 -3.63 0.32 -9.97
CA TYR A 344 -2.34 -0.10 -9.42
C TYR A 344 -2.07 0.37 -7.99
N LEU A 345 -2.98 1.09 -7.36
CA LEU A 345 -2.77 1.66 -6.02
C LEU A 345 -2.50 0.59 -4.95
N GLY A 346 -3.07 -0.61 -5.11
CA GLY A 346 -2.79 -1.75 -4.23
C GLY A 346 -1.33 -2.24 -4.29
N ARG A 347 -0.52 -1.82 -5.25
CA ARG A 347 0.92 -2.11 -5.31
C ARG A 347 1.75 -1.30 -4.33
N ILE A 348 1.20 -0.20 -3.81
CA ILE A 348 1.91 0.69 -2.90
C ILE A 348 2.13 -0.03 -1.56
N ARG A 349 3.38 -0.32 -1.23
CA ARG A 349 3.82 -0.95 0.01
C ARG A 349 4.39 0.04 1.01
N ALA A 350 4.68 1.23 0.52
CA ALA A 350 5.21 2.31 1.33
C ALA A 350 4.20 2.72 2.41
N ARG A 351 4.67 3.02 3.61
CA ARG A 351 3.88 3.72 4.61
C ARG A 351 3.33 5.00 3.99
N THR A 352 2.02 5.17 4.00
CA THR A 352 1.37 6.25 3.24
C THR A 352 0.60 7.20 4.16
N LEU A 353 0.89 8.51 4.02
CA LEU A 353 0.08 9.58 4.59
C LEU A 353 -0.38 10.51 3.47
N VAL A 354 -1.65 10.53 3.16
CA VAL A 354 -2.23 11.46 2.19
C VAL A 354 -2.59 12.77 2.91
N MET A 355 -2.14 13.89 2.38
CA MET A 355 -2.54 15.22 2.87
C MET A 355 -3.26 15.97 1.75
N HIS A 356 -4.46 16.49 2.02
CA HIS A 356 -5.25 17.13 0.98
C HIS A 356 -6.11 18.30 1.49
N ILE A 357 -6.47 19.19 0.58
CA ILE A 357 -7.35 20.34 0.84
C ILE A 357 -8.78 19.97 0.44
N THR A 358 -9.71 20.07 1.38
CA THR A 358 -11.09 19.61 1.20
C THR A 358 -11.91 20.45 0.21
N ASN A 359 -11.59 21.75 0.09
CA ASN A 359 -12.19 22.70 -0.86
C ASN A 359 -11.30 22.96 -2.09
N ASP A 360 -10.45 22.00 -2.44
CA ASP A 360 -9.67 22.03 -3.67
C ASP A 360 -10.60 21.82 -4.88
N LEU A 361 -10.69 22.82 -5.74
CA LEU A 361 -11.50 22.72 -6.95
C LEU A 361 -10.70 22.19 -8.14
N TRP A 362 -9.38 22.23 -8.06
CA TRP A 362 -8.54 21.80 -9.15
C TRP A 362 -8.26 20.29 -9.08
N LEU A 363 -7.78 19.80 -7.94
CA LEU A 363 -7.57 18.38 -7.70
C LEU A 363 -8.56 17.90 -6.64
N ASN A 364 -9.56 17.17 -7.09
CA ASN A 364 -10.75 16.85 -6.30
C ASN A 364 -10.40 16.02 -5.06
N PHE A 365 -10.77 16.53 -3.89
CA PHE A 365 -10.58 15.85 -2.61
C PHE A 365 -11.16 14.42 -2.57
N LYS A 366 -12.27 14.17 -3.26
CA LYS A 366 -12.87 12.83 -3.35
C LYS A 366 -11.92 11.78 -3.94
N LEU A 367 -10.99 12.19 -4.79
CA LEU A 367 -9.97 11.27 -5.31
C LEU A 367 -8.92 10.90 -4.25
N ALA A 368 -8.63 11.81 -3.32
CA ALA A 368 -7.77 11.50 -2.18
C ALA A 368 -8.43 10.48 -1.22
N GLU A 369 -9.74 10.64 -0.95
CA GLU A 369 -10.51 9.65 -0.18
C GLU A 369 -10.49 8.28 -0.87
N LYS A 370 -10.75 8.23 -2.18
CA LYS A 370 -10.67 6.99 -2.96
C LYS A 370 -9.26 6.37 -2.96
N ALA A 371 -8.21 7.20 -2.99
CA ALA A 371 -6.84 6.72 -2.93
C ALA A 371 -6.55 6.06 -1.58
N VAL A 372 -6.96 6.69 -0.48
CA VAL A 372 -6.80 6.13 0.88
C VAL A 372 -7.53 4.80 1.02
N ASP A 373 -8.72 4.67 0.43
CA ASP A 373 -9.46 3.41 0.43
C ASP A 373 -8.75 2.26 -0.31
N ARG A 374 -7.87 2.60 -1.26
CA ARG A 374 -7.20 1.63 -2.14
C ARG A 374 -5.75 1.35 -1.78
N VAL A 375 -5.10 2.30 -1.12
CA VAL A 375 -3.71 2.13 -0.67
C VAL A 375 -3.70 1.46 0.69
N PRO A 376 -3.09 0.28 0.83
CA PRO A 376 -3.09 -0.43 2.10
C PRO A 376 -2.50 0.39 3.24
N GLY A 377 -3.22 0.50 4.35
CA GLY A 377 -2.75 1.20 5.55
C GLY A 377 -2.51 2.72 5.38
N ALA A 378 -3.10 3.34 4.37
CA ALA A 378 -2.96 4.79 4.18
C ALA A 378 -3.77 5.60 5.19
N ASP A 379 -3.15 6.65 5.72
CA ASP A 379 -3.80 7.66 6.54
C ASP A 379 -4.15 8.91 5.72
N LEU A 380 -5.15 9.66 6.18
CA LEU A 380 -5.58 10.91 5.57
C LEU A 380 -5.57 12.05 6.58
N ILE A 381 -4.91 13.15 6.21
CA ILE A 381 -5.08 14.46 6.83
C ILE A 381 -5.79 15.36 5.83
N ALA A 382 -7.02 15.73 6.16
CA ALA A 382 -7.86 16.61 5.37
C ALA A 382 -7.92 18.00 6.02
N GLN A 383 -7.82 19.05 5.23
CA GLN A 383 -7.86 20.43 5.71
C GLN A 383 -8.59 21.33 4.75
N GLU A 384 -9.47 22.16 5.24
CA GLU A 384 -9.98 23.30 4.47
C GLU A 384 -8.96 24.42 4.44
N SER A 385 -8.85 25.11 3.30
CA SER A 385 -7.92 26.23 3.14
C SER A 385 -8.63 27.46 2.55
N PRO A 386 -8.41 28.65 3.10
CA PRO A 386 -8.99 29.88 2.55
C PRO A 386 -8.47 30.22 1.15
N VAL A 387 -7.38 29.58 0.72
CA VAL A 387 -6.79 29.74 -0.61
C VAL A 387 -6.92 28.48 -1.46
N ALA A 388 -7.83 27.58 -1.08
CA ALA A 388 -8.12 26.31 -1.76
C ALA A 388 -6.83 25.53 -2.12
N HIS A 389 -6.61 25.18 -3.40
CA HIS A 389 -5.46 24.37 -3.83
C HIS A 389 -4.12 24.89 -3.30
N TYR A 390 -3.91 26.19 -3.20
CA TYR A 390 -2.65 26.74 -2.73
C TYR A 390 -2.34 26.45 -1.24
N GLY A 391 -3.32 25.98 -0.49
CA GLY A 391 -3.17 25.46 0.87
C GLY A 391 -2.25 24.24 0.99
N VAL A 392 -1.94 23.55 -0.10
CA VAL A 392 -1.03 22.40 -0.13
C VAL A 392 0.41 22.75 0.28
N PHE A 393 0.85 23.97 0.05
CA PHE A 393 2.22 24.36 0.35
C PHE A 393 2.53 24.48 1.85
N PRO A 394 1.69 25.14 2.69
CA PRO A 394 1.94 25.28 4.12
C PRO A 394 1.40 24.12 4.97
N ILE A 395 0.66 23.16 4.40
CA ILE A 395 -0.09 22.16 5.16
C ILE A 395 0.78 21.37 6.15
N ILE A 396 2.02 21.02 5.79
CA ILE A 396 2.95 20.34 6.70
C ILE A 396 3.18 21.17 7.95
N ASN A 397 3.51 22.47 7.80
CA ASN A 397 3.72 23.34 8.96
C ASN A 397 2.47 23.53 9.80
N GLN A 398 1.30 23.59 9.16
CA GLN A 398 0.01 23.74 9.83
C GLN A 398 -0.40 22.47 10.58
N ARG A 399 0.03 21.30 10.11
CA ARG A 399 -0.32 19.97 10.65
C ARG A 399 0.83 19.24 11.33
N LYS A 400 1.99 19.85 11.49
CA LYS A 400 3.19 19.22 12.10
C LYS A 400 2.96 18.63 13.50
N ASN A 401 1.96 19.11 14.22
CA ASN A 401 1.58 18.61 15.55
C ASN A 401 0.32 17.71 15.50
N ASP A 402 -0.22 17.44 14.29
CA ASP A 402 -1.30 16.47 14.15
C ASP A 402 -0.77 15.07 14.50
N PRO A 403 -1.48 14.32 15.36
CA PRO A 403 -1.03 12.98 15.78
C PRO A 403 -0.68 12.06 14.60
N LYS A 404 -1.46 12.10 13.52
CA LYS A 404 -1.17 11.29 12.33
C LYS A 404 0.12 11.70 11.64
N PHE A 405 0.41 13.00 11.57
CA PHE A 405 1.65 13.49 10.98
C PHE A 405 2.87 13.12 11.83
N VAL A 406 2.79 13.34 13.14
CA VAL A 406 3.86 12.98 14.09
C VAL A 406 4.16 11.50 13.97
N ALA A 407 3.12 10.71 14.03
CA ALA A 407 3.18 9.29 13.93
C ALA A 407 3.81 8.80 12.62
N PHE A 408 3.36 9.35 11.50
CA PHE A 408 3.93 9.04 10.20
C PHE A 408 5.44 9.35 10.13
N MET A 409 5.87 10.50 10.66
CA MET A 409 7.30 10.86 10.64
C MET A 409 8.14 9.99 11.58
N ASP A 410 7.58 9.51 12.68
CA ASP A 410 8.23 8.53 13.54
C ASP A 410 8.39 7.18 12.83
N ASP A 411 7.38 6.77 12.07
CA ASP A 411 7.44 5.58 11.23
C ASP A 411 8.52 5.69 10.15
N VAL A 412 8.56 6.80 9.44
CA VAL A 412 9.63 7.09 8.45
C VAL A 412 11.00 6.92 9.10
N ALA A 413 11.17 7.43 10.31
CA ALA A 413 12.41 7.32 11.05
C ALA A 413 12.72 5.88 11.51
N ALA A 414 11.72 5.10 11.85
CA ALA A 414 11.86 3.70 12.23
C ALA A 414 12.19 2.82 11.02
N LEU A 415 11.48 3.01 9.91
CA LEU A 415 11.73 2.33 8.65
C LEU A 415 13.12 2.63 8.10
N ASP A 416 13.57 3.88 8.20
CA ASP A 416 14.92 4.27 7.81
C ASP A 416 16.01 3.52 8.61
N ARG A 417 15.79 3.28 9.90
CA ARG A 417 16.71 2.49 10.73
C ARG A 417 16.74 1.02 10.37
N ALA A 418 15.61 0.47 9.92
CA ALA A 418 15.48 -0.95 9.54
C ALA A 418 16.10 -1.28 8.17
N GLN A 419 16.52 -0.29 7.41
CA GLN A 419 16.90 -0.43 5.99
C GLN A 419 18.36 -0.83 5.74
N LYS A 420 18.88 -1.82 6.41
CA LYS A 420 20.19 -2.40 6.02
C LYS A 420 20.10 -3.47 4.93
N PHE A 421 18.91 -3.61 4.31
CA PHE A 421 18.59 -4.80 3.53
C PHE A 421 18.25 -4.47 2.08
N GLU A 422 18.93 -5.11 1.12
CA GLU A 422 18.63 -5.17 -0.30
C GLU A 422 17.96 -6.51 -0.62
N ASP A 423 16.70 -6.48 -1.00
CA ASP A 423 15.95 -7.70 -1.34
C ASP A 423 16.06 -8.04 -2.83
N LYS A 424 17.23 -8.60 -3.20
CA LYS A 424 17.55 -8.96 -4.59
C LYS A 424 16.70 -10.11 -5.14
N ASN A 425 16.11 -10.90 -4.27
CA ASN A 425 15.38 -12.11 -4.65
C ASN A 425 13.87 -11.92 -4.69
N TYR A 426 13.36 -10.76 -4.24
CA TYR A 426 11.93 -10.51 -4.23
C TYR A 426 11.38 -10.36 -5.65
N ARG A 427 10.26 -10.99 -5.89
CA ARG A 427 9.46 -10.87 -7.10
C ARG A 427 8.04 -10.52 -6.73
N VAL A 428 7.41 -9.64 -7.49
CA VAL A 428 5.98 -9.35 -7.29
C VAL A 428 5.19 -10.63 -7.59
N PRO A 429 4.46 -11.19 -6.62
CA PRO A 429 3.63 -12.37 -6.90
C PRO A 429 2.53 -12.03 -7.88
N GLY A 430 2.22 -12.95 -8.75
CA GLY A 430 1.23 -12.71 -9.80
C GLY A 430 0.68 -13.99 -10.40
N VAL A 431 -0.37 -13.82 -11.21
CA VAL A 431 -1.00 -14.87 -11.99
C VAL A 431 -1.02 -14.43 -13.46
N ALA A 432 -0.62 -15.31 -14.37
CA ALA A 432 -0.64 -15.01 -15.79
C ALA A 432 -2.07 -14.78 -16.30
N GLU A 433 -2.26 -13.79 -17.16
CA GLU A 433 -3.58 -13.45 -17.72
C GLU A 433 -4.10 -14.56 -18.66
N ASN A 434 -3.20 -15.20 -19.41
CA ASN A 434 -3.53 -16.25 -20.36
C ASN A 434 -3.16 -17.62 -19.80
N ILE A 435 -4.16 -18.33 -19.32
CA ILE A 435 -4.00 -19.66 -18.72
C ILE A 435 -4.24 -20.74 -19.77
N ASP A 436 -3.22 -21.57 -20.02
CA ASP A 436 -3.35 -22.78 -20.84
C ASP A 436 -3.90 -23.92 -19.96
N PRO A 437 -5.13 -24.41 -20.22
CA PRO A 437 -5.75 -25.43 -19.38
C PRO A 437 -5.05 -26.81 -19.45
N LYS A 438 -4.05 -26.97 -20.32
CA LYS A 438 -3.24 -28.20 -20.40
C LYS A 438 -2.03 -28.19 -19.48
N LYS A 439 -1.69 -27.04 -18.91
CA LYS A 439 -0.52 -26.86 -18.04
C LYS A 439 -0.92 -26.82 -16.58
N SER A 440 0.03 -27.03 -15.69
CA SER A 440 -0.17 -26.85 -14.25
C SER A 440 -0.39 -25.38 -13.91
N PHE A 441 -1.51 -25.08 -13.27
CA PHE A 441 -1.81 -23.74 -12.80
C PHE A 441 -0.71 -23.19 -11.88
N TRP A 442 -0.33 -23.99 -10.87
CA TRP A 442 0.66 -23.57 -9.90
C TRP A 442 2.06 -23.41 -10.46
N LYS A 443 2.51 -24.37 -11.25
CA LYS A 443 3.90 -24.40 -11.76
C LYS A 443 4.10 -23.44 -12.93
N ASP A 444 3.10 -23.27 -13.76
CA ASP A 444 3.24 -22.57 -15.04
C ASP A 444 2.67 -21.14 -15.02
N PHE A 445 1.74 -20.83 -14.10
CA PHE A 445 1.02 -19.57 -14.12
C PHE A 445 1.13 -18.73 -12.85
N VAL A 446 1.54 -19.31 -11.70
CA VAL A 446 1.65 -18.58 -10.43
C VAL A 446 3.10 -18.21 -10.14
N THR A 447 3.35 -16.92 -9.93
CA THR A 447 4.64 -16.38 -9.53
C THR A 447 4.71 -16.23 -8.01
N TYR A 448 5.70 -16.86 -7.39
CA TYR A 448 6.00 -16.74 -5.96
C TYR A 448 6.89 -15.50 -5.70
N PRO A 449 6.78 -14.88 -4.51
CA PRO A 449 7.58 -13.71 -4.15
C PRO A 449 9.09 -14.01 -4.03
N TYR A 450 9.46 -15.27 -3.85
CA TYR A 450 10.85 -15.73 -3.76
C TYR A 450 11.03 -17.05 -4.51
N PRO A 451 12.28 -17.46 -4.83
CA PRO A 451 12.55 -18.74 -5.48
C PRO A 451 12.01 -19.92 -4.68
N VAL A 452 11.28 -20.82 -5.35
CA VAL A 452 10.78 -22.04 -4.74
C VAL A 452 11.83 -23.14 -4.86
N LYS A 453 12.14 -23.78 -3.74
CA LYS A 453 12.96 -24.97 -3.58
C LYS A 453 12.07 -26.19 -3.35
N TYR A 454 12.58 -27.37 -3.57
CA TYR A 454 11.86 -28.62 -3.37
C TYR A 454 12.66 -29.60 -2.50
N ALA A 455 11.96 -30.32 -1.63
CA ALA A 455 12.51 -31.39 -0.80
C ALA A 455 11.53 -32.55 -0.68
N ASP A 456 12.03 -33.77 -0.63
CA ASP A 456 11.24 -34.94 -0.33
C ASP A 456 11.22 -35.17 1.19
N ALA A 457 10.16 -34.70 1.84
CA ALA A 457 9.98 -34.83 3.28
C ALA A 457 9.11 -36.05 3.64
N LYS A 458 9.32 -36.63 4.81
CA LYS A 458 8.69 -37.88 5.23
C LYS A 458 7.88 -37.72 6.51
N ASP A 459 6.77 -38.44 6.57
CA ASP A 459 6.07 -38.68 7.82
C ASP A 459 6.73 -39.81 8.64
N LYS A 460 6.24 -40.08 9.84
CA LYS A 460 6.72 -41.18 10.71
C LYS A 460 6.54 -42.56 10.12
N SER A 461 5.60 -42.73 9.23
CA SER A 461 5.33 -43.98 8.54
C SER A 461 6.29 -44.19 7.35
N GLY A 462 7.13 -43.20 7.05
CA GLY A 462 8.09 -43.24 5.94
C GLY A 462 7.50 -42.85 4.58
N ASN A 463 6.24 -42.39 4.54
CA ASN A 463 5.67 -41.88 3.30
C ASN A 463 6.33 -40.55 2.91
N SER A 464 6.65 -40.39 1.64
CA SER A 464 7.40 -39.26 1.12
C SER A 464 6.52 -38.27 0.36
N TRP A 465 6.81 -36.98 0.56
CA TRP A 465 6.13 -35.85 -0.07
C TRP A 465 7.13 -34.91 -0.70
N GLN A 466 6.90 -34.49 -1.93
CA GLN A 466 7.63 -33.37 -2.49
C GLN A 466 7.03 -32.07 -1.97
N ILE A 467 7.75 -31.37 -1.11
CA ILE A 467 7.35 -30.08 -0.54
C ILE A 467 8.03 -28.95 -1.29
N GLY A 468 7.23 -28.04 -1.86
CA GLY A 468 7.70 -26.76 -2.38
C GLY A 468 7.79 -25.76 -1.23
N TYR A 469 8.91 -25.03 -1.13
CA TYR A 469 9.11 -24.06 -0.06
C TYR A 469 10.00 -22.91 -0.53
N MET A 470 9.78 -21.74 0.06
CA MET A 470 10.72 -20.62 -0.01
C MET A 470 11.59 -20.65 1.25
N ASP A 471 12.89 -20.38 1.12
CA ASP A 471 13.84 -20.33 2.24
C ASP A 471 14.87 -19.26 1.94
N GLU A 472 14.71 -18.13 2.61
CA GLU A 472 15.49 -16.92 2.36
C GLU A 472 16.14 -16.40 3.65
N TYR A 473 17.36 -15.89 3.49
CA TYR A 473 18.08 -15.19 4.54
C TYR A 473 19.00 -14.13 3.95
N ALA A 474 18.98 -12.95 4.54
CA ALA A 474 19.73 -11.81 4.05
C ALA A 474 20.77 -11.28 5.04
N GLY A 475 20.84 -11.85 6.21
CA GLY A 475 21.81 -11.45 7.22
C GLY A 475 23.15 -12.17 7.07
N THR A 476 24.06 -11.86 8.00
CA THR A 476 25.41 -12.48 8.09
C THR A 476 25.59 -13.32 9.34
N ASP A 477 24.57 -13.38 10.21
CA ASP A 477 24.62 -14.21 11.41
C ASP A 477 24.65 -15.71 11.00
N LYS A 478 25.47 -16.48 11.66
CA LYS A 478 25.60 -17.93 11.41
C LYS A 478 24.49 -18.75 12.06
N ASP A 479 23.84 -18.19 13.07
CA ASP A 479 22.70 -18.79 13.79
C ASP A 479 21.57 -17.79 13.95
N PRO A 480 20.93 -17.40 12.83
CA PRO A 480 19.88 -16.41 12.85
C PRO A 480 18.62 -16.96 13.52
N LYS A 481 17.78 -16.08 14.07
CA LYS A 481 16.42 -16.47 14.40
C LYS A 481 15.70 -16.92 13.12
N VAL A 482 14.88 -17.95 13.24
CA VAL A 482 14.14 -18.52 12.11
C VAL A 482 12.65 -18.34 12.33
N LEU A 483 11.95 -17.88 11.31
CA LEU A 483 10.50 -17.83 11.22
C LEU A 483 10.01 -18.84 10.17
N VAL A 484 9.19 -19.79 10.59
CA VAL A 484 8.49 -20.72 9.70
C VAL A 484 7.06 -20.24 9.52
N ILE A 485 6.60 -20.08 8.28
CA ILE A 485 5.26 -19.58 7.96
C ILE A 485 4.38 -20.71 7.44
N ILE A 486 3.27 -20.98 8.12
CA ILE A 486 2.30 -22.02 7.76
C ILE A 486 0.99 -21.35 7.33
N HIS A 487 0.67 -21.49 6.05
CA HIS A 487 -0.52 -20.91 5.46
C HIS A 487 -1.82 -21.61 5.90
N GLY A 488 -2.94 -20.93 5.66
CA GLY A 488 -4.28 -21.46 5.96
C GLY A 488 -4.88 -22.29 4.82
N LYS A 489 -6.08 -22.79 5.07
CA LYS A 489 -6.88 -23.53 4.09
C LYS A 489 -7.20 -22.61 2.89
N GLY A 490 -6.99 -23.13 1.69
CA GLY A 490 -7.24 -22.37 0.47
C GLY A 490 -6.21 -21.27 0.15
N ALA A 491 -5.13 -21.20 0.91
CA ALA A 491 -3.99 -20.31 0.71
C ALA A 491 -2.74 -21.12 0.33
N PHE A 492 -1.62 -20.46 0.18
CA PHE A 492 -0.31 -21.07 -0.04
C PHE A 492 0.80 -20.09 0.36
N ALA A 493 2.03 -20.57 0.42
CA ALA A 493 3.17 -19.81 0.93
C ALA A 493 3.43 -18.48 0.18
N GLY A 494 3.09 -18.43 -1.10
CA GLY A 494 3.26 -17.22 -1.92
C GLY A 494 2.49 -15.99 -1.45
N HIS A 495 1.49 -16.14 -0.61
CA HIS A 495 0.74 -15.01 -0.04
C HIS A 495 1.49 -14.19 1.00
N TYR A 496 2.61 -14.70 1.52
CA TYR A 496 3.31 -14.09 2.67
C TYR A 496 4.55 -13.28 2.29
N GLY A 497 4.64 -12.82 1.05
CA GLY A 497 5.80 -12.08 0.56
C GLY A 497 6.14 -10.84 1.39
N ASN A 498 5.13 -10.09 1.86
CA ASN A 498 5.33 -8.94 2.74
C ASN A 498 5.88 -9.33 4.12
N VAL A 499 5.34 -10.38 4.76
CA VAL A 499 5.86 -10.89 6.04
C VAL A 499 7.31 -11.35 5.90
N MET A 500 7.60 -12.05 4.80
CA MET A 500 8.98 -12.49 4.50
C MET A 500 9.91 -11.28 4.38
N GLN A 501 9.55 -10.24 3.63
CA GLN A 501 10.37 -9.04 3.46
C GLN A 501 10.69 -8.35 4.79
N TYR A 502 9.69 -8.18 5.66
CA TYR A 502 9.90 -7.58 6.97
C TYR A 502 10.85 -8.39 7.84
N ALA A 503 10.67 -9.72 7.85
CA ALA A 503 11.54 -10.63 8.59
C ALA A 503 12.99 -10.61 8.06
N LEU A 504 13.16 -10.67 6.75
CA LEU A 504 14.47 -10.62 6.11
C LEU A 504 15.21 -9.31 6.39
N ARG A 505 14.51 -8.16 6.32
CA ARG A 505 15.06 -6.85 6.68
C ARG A 505 15.55 -6.78 8.12
N SER A 506 14.96 -7.57 8.99
CA SER A 506 15.31 -7.64 10.41
C SER A 506 16.33 -8.72 10.74
N GLY A 507 16.95 -9.34 9.72
CA GLY A 507 17.94 -10.38 9.90
C GLY A 507 17.37 -11.70 10.37
N VAL A 508 16.09 -11.97 10.14
CA VAL A 508 15.43 -13.24 10.43
C VAL A 508 15.44 -14.12 9.18
N ARG A 509 15.86 -15.37 9.29
CA ARG A 509 15.69 -16.37 8.22
C ARG A 509 14.23 -16.78 8.14
N VAL A 510 13.68 -16.86 6.93
CA VAL A 510 12.28 -17.23 6.72
C VAL A 510 12.17 -18.47 5.88
N ILE A 511 11.40 -19.44 6.37
CA ILE A 511 11.05 -20.67 5.66
C ILE A 511 9.53 -20.68 5.51
N ALA A 512 9.03 -20.72 4.28
CA ALA A 512 7.61 -20.73 3.98
C ALA A 512 7.29 -21.93 3.07
N PRO A 513 6.93 -23.09 3.63
CA PRO A 513 6.52 -24.26 2.88
C PRO A 513 5.05 -24.13 2.42
N ASP A 514 4.75 -24.69 1.27
CA ASP A 514 3.40 -25.08 0.93
C ASP A 514 3.05 -26.37 1.67
N LEU A 515 1.91 -26.39 2.33
CA LEU A 515 1.41 -27.62 2.93
C LEU A 515 1.16 -28.69 1.87
N PRO A 516 1.22 -29.97 2.22
CA PRO A 516 0.85 -31.03 1.30
C PRO A 516 -0.48 -30.73 0.58
N HIS A 517 -0.52 -30.97 -0.72
CA HIS A 517 -1.60 -30.70 -1.66
C HIS A 517 -1.82 -29.25 -2.10
N TYR A 518 -1.11 -28.29 -1.52
CA TYR A 518 -1.24 -26.88 -1.88
C TYR A 518 -0.04 -26.38 -2.69
N GLY A 519 -0.28 -25.35 -3.49
CA GLY A 519 0.75 -24.60 -4.17
C GLY A 519 1.70 -25.48 -4.98
N MET A 520 2.98 -25.37 -4.67
CA MET A 520 4.05 -26.13 -5.34
C MET A 520 4.33 -27.50 -4.71
N SER A 521 3.64 -27.85 -3.61
CA SER A 521 3.78 -29.17 -2.98
C SER A 521 2.93 -30.22 -3.66
N GLY A 522 3.45 -31.43 -3.73
CA GLY A 522 2.74 -32.57 -4.31
C GLY A 522 2.40 -33.66 -3.29
N PRO A 523 1.62 -34.66 -3.68
CA PRO A 523 0.78 -34.73 -4.85
C PRO A 523 -0.49 -33.91 -4.68
N GLY A 524 -1.01 -33.35 -5.78
CA GLY A 524 -2.32 -32.66 -5.79
C GLY A 524 -3.52 -33.63 -5.69
N ASN A 525 -3.27 -34.93 -5.68
CA ASN A 525 -4.30 -35.96 -5.66
C ASN A 525 -4.36 -36.63 -4.27
N LEU A 526 -5.50 -36.47 -3.59
CA LEU A 526 -5.74 -37.08 -2.27
C LEU A 526 -5.64 -38.60 -2.27
N ASP A 527 -6.05 -39.30 -3.36
CA ASP A 527 -5.99 -40.75 -3.46
C ASP A 527 -4.56 -41.29 -3.37
N LYS A 528 -3.59 -40.47 -3.79
CA LYS A 528 -2.16 -40.84 -3.72
C LYS A 528 -1.45 -40.20 -2.53
N SER A 529 -2.18 -39.45 -1.72
CA SER A 529 -1.60 -38.78 -0.56
C SER A 529 -1.44 -39.73 0.60
N PRO A 530 -0.25 -39.80 1.22
CA PRO A 530 -0.06 -40.55 2.45
C PRO A 530 -0.61 -39.85 3.68
N ALA A 531 -0.70 -38.51 3.67
CA ALA A 531 -1.22 -37.77 4.81
C ALA A 531 -2.75 -37.78 4.84
N ARG A 532 -3.28 -38.14 5.99
CA ARG A 532 -4.72 -38.27 6.23
C ARG A 532 -5.20 -37.42 7.40
N THR A 533 -4.29 -36.94 8.22
CA THR A 533 -4.58 -36.15 9.41
C THR A 533 -3.75 -34.88 9.43
N MET A 534 -4.13 -33.93 10.26
CA MET A 534 -3.32 -32.74 10.53
C MET A 534 -1.93 -33.12 11.09
N GLN A 535 -1.88 -34.21 11.85
CA GLN A 535 -0.62 -34.67 12.43
C GLN A 535 0.35 -35.20 11.36
N ASP A 536 -0.13 -35.92 10.35
CA ASP A 536 0.74 -36.39 9.26
C ASP A 536 1.39 -35.19 8.54
N MET A 537 0.62 -34.14 8.31
CA MET A 537 1.16 -32.89 7.71
C MET A 537 2.21 -32.23 8.62
N ARG A 538 2.02 -32.23 9.95
CA ARG A 538 3.00 -31.72 10.90
C ARG A 538 4.29 -32.53 10.87
N GLU A 539 4.22 -33.84 10.73
CA GLU A 539 5.38 -34.72 10.66
C GLU A 539 6.23 -34.46 9.41
N VAL A 540 5.58 -34.24 8.27
CA VAL A 540 6.23 -33.86 7.01
C VAL A 540 6.95 -32.51 7.14
N ILE A 541 6.31 -31.51 7.74
CA ILE A 541 6.93 -30.20 7.95
C ILE A 541 8.04 -30.26 9.00
N TYR A 542 7.89 -31.12 10.02
CA TYR A 542 8.97 -31.38 10.99
C TYR A 542 10.19 -31.99 10.31
N ASP A 543 9.99 -33.01 9.47
CA ASP A 543 11.07 -33.62 8.71
C ASP A 543 11.79 -32.59 7.81
N LEU A 544 11.03 -31.77 7.07
CA LEU A 544 11.60 -30.70 6.26
C LEU A 544 12.43 -29.71 7.09
N VAL A 545 11.84 -29.12 8.12
CA VAL A 545 12.43 -27.99 8.84
C VAL A 545 13.56 -28.46 9.76
N VAL A 546 13.32 -29.52 10.55
CA VAL A 546 14.26 -29.97 11.58
C VAL A 546 15.31 -30.89 11.02
N ASN A 547 14.92 -31.94 10.28
CA ASN A 547 15.85 -32.97 9.82
C ASN A 547 16.61 -32.55 8.56
N GLN A 548 15.95 -32.00 7.56
CA GLN A 548 16.58 -31.70 6.28
C GLN A 548 17.21 -30.30 6.24
N LEU A 549 16.52 -29.25 6.74
CA LEU A 549 17.06 -27.89 6.78
C LEU A 549 17.89 -27.60 8.04
N GLY A 550 17.96 -28.53 8.99
CA GLY A 550 18.78 -28.45 10.19
C GLY A 550 18.33 -27.41 11.21
N VAL A 551 17.12 -26.90 11.11
CA VAL A 551 16.59 -25.87 12.00
C VAL A 551 16.01 -26.52 13.24
N LYS A 552 16.81 -26.60 14.29
CA LYS A 552 16.43 -27.30 15.53
C LYS A 552 15.33 -26.57 16.31
N LYS A 553 15.25 -25.24 16.20
CA LYS A 553 14.30 -24.45 16.95
C LYS A 553 13.92 -23.18 16.17
N ALA A 554 12.62 -22.90 16.02
CA ALA A 554 12.11 -21.76 15.26
C ALA A 554 10.89 -21.12 15.90
N TYR A 555 10.58 -19.89 15.47
CA TYR A 555 9.26 -19.28 15.62
C TYR A 555 8.37 -19.76 14.48
N TYR A 556 7.08 -19.91 14.75
CA TYR A 556 6.11 -20.33 13.75
C TYR A 556 4.99 -19.31 13.65
N LEU A 557 4.71 -18.84 12.44
CA LEU A 557 3.49 -18.09 12.12
C LEU A 557 2.49 -19.05 11.48
N GLY A 558 1.28 -19.14 12.02
CA GLY A 558 0.21 -19.93 11.45
C GLY A 558 -1.05 -19.13 11.23
N HIS A 559 -1.59 -19.16 10.00
CA HIS A 559 -2.82 -18.50 9.63
C HIS A 559 -3.97 -19.50 9.54
N SER A 560 -5.11 -19.22 10.16
CA SER A 560 -6.33 -20.03 10.03
C SER A 560 -6.07 -21.50 10.39
N LEU A 561 -6.24 -22.45 9.45
CA LEU A 561 -5.83 -23.86 9.58
C LEU A 561 -4.35 -23.96 10.01
N GLY A 562 -3.46 -23.13 9.45
CA GLY A 562 -2.06 -23.06 9.84
C GLY A 562 -1.86 -22.67 11.30
N GLY A 563 -2.78 -21.89 11.89
CA GLY A 563 -2.79 -21.58 13.31
C GLY A 563 -3.07 -22.83 14.16
N GLN A 564 -4.07 -23.61 13.82
CA GLN A 564 -4.33 -24.91 14.44
C GLN A 564 -3.14 -25.87 14.26
N PHE A 565 -2.57 -25.88 13.06
CA PHE A 565 -1.37 -26.68 12.76
C PHE A 565 -0.23 -26.34 13.71
N VAL A 566 0.15 -25.08 13.88
CA VAL A 566 1.29 -24.69 14.73
C VAL A 566 1.04 -24.90 16.22
N MET A 567 -0.20 -24.78 16.68
CA MET A 567 -0.56 -25.12 18.05
C MET A 567 -0.34 -26.61 18.33
N GLY A 568 -0.81 -27.48 17.45
CA GLY A 568 -0.57 -28.93 17.58
C GLY A 568 0.93 -29.32 17.38
N TYR A 569 1.64 -28.57 16.53
CA TYR A 569 3.08 -28.74 16.35
C TYR A 569 3.85 -28.41 17.64
N ALA A 570 3.49 -27.31 18.31
CA ALA A 570 4.07 -26.92 19.59
C ALA A 570 3.78 -27.91 20.73
N LEU A 571 2.64 -28.57 20.66
CA LEU A 571 2.31 -29.66 21.61
C LEU A 571 3.11 -30.94 21.34
N THR A 572 3.36 -31.26 20.07
CA THR A 572 4.07 -32.48 19.67
C THR A 572 5.58 -32.37 19.84
N TRP A 573 6.17 -31.22 19.47
CA TRP A 573 7.59 -30.94 19.52
C TRP A 573 7.92 -29.62 20.23
N PRO A 574 7.67 -29.51 21.55
CA PRO A 574 7.84 -28.26 22.28
C PRO A 574 9.28 -27.72 22.22
N ASP A 575 10.27 -28.60 22.11
CA ASP A 575 11.69 -28.23 22.03
C ASP A 575 12.07 -27.60 20.67
N ALA A 576 11.29 -27.86 19.63
CA ALA A 576 11.49 -27.28 18.30
C ALA A 576 10.83 -25.91 18.12
N VAL A 577 10.08 -25.41 19.13
CA VAL A 577 9.29 -24.17 19.04
C VAL A 577 9.79 -23.12 20.01
N GLN A 578 10.22 -21.98 19.49
CA GLN A 578 10.60 -20.79 20.29
C GLN A 578 9.41 -19.94 20.68
N GLY A 579 8.42 -19.82 19.80
CA GLY A 579 7.19 -19.07 19.97
C GLY A 579 6.25 -19.29 18.79
N ILE A 580 4.97 -19.00 18.97
CA ILE A 580 3.97 -19.11 17.92
C ILE A 580 3.21 -17.79 17.75
N ALA A 581 3.14 -17.31 16.51
CA ALA A 581 2.28 -16.22 16.09
C ALA A 581 1.06 -16.80 15.38
N LEU A 582 -0.12 -16.44 15.83
CA LEU A 582 -1.40 -16.99 15.39
C LEU A 582 -2.18 -15.89 14.68
N GLU A 583 -2.34 -16.01 13.38
CA GLU A 583 -3.11 -15.09 12.54
C GLU A 583 -4.50 -15.71 12.28
N ALA A 584 -5.53 -15.12 12.87
CA ALA A 584 -6.92 -15.59 12.75
C ALA A 584 -7.03 -17.13 12.80
N PRO A 585 -6.50 -17.78 13.85
CA PRO A 585 -6.34 -19.23 13.88
C PRO A 585 -7.69 -19.94 14.04
N SER A 586 -7.88 -21.08 13.37
CA SER A 586 -8.79 -22.12 13.83
C SER A 586 -8.21 -22.87 15.02
N GLY A 587 -9.02 -23.55 15.77
CA GLY A 587 -8.58 -24.36 16.91
C GLY A 587 -8.74 -23.73 18.27
N LEU A 588 -9.40 -22.57 18.35
CA LEU A 588 -9.75 -21.90 19.62
C LEU A 588 -11.16 -22.26 20.11
N GLU A 589 -11.83 -23.15 19.42
CA GLU A 589 -13.18 -23.64 19.72
C GLU A 589 -13.27 -25.14 19.50
N GLU A 590 -14.28 -25.73 20.09
CA GLU A 590 -14.63 -27.14 19.88
C GLU A 590 -15.77 -27.33 18.89
N TYR A 591 -15.74 -28.47 18.19
CA TYR A 591 -16.82 -28.85 17.29
C TYR A 591 -17.70 -29.89 17.95
N PRO A 592 -19.04 -29.71 17.93
CA PRO A 592 -19.96 -30.72 18.48
C PRO A 592 -19.89 -31.99 17.64
N ARG A 593 -20.15 -33.11 18.29
CA ARG A 593 -20.16 -34.42 17.65
C ARG A 593 -21.21 -34.55 16.56
N ASP A 594 -22.39 -33.97 16.80
CA ASP A 594 -23.53 -33.98 15.87
C ASP A 594 -23.79 -32.60 15.32
N ILE A 595 -23.56 -32.41 14.03
CA ILE A 595 -23.75 -31.14 13.32
C ILE A 595 -25.05 -31.16 12.52
N THR A 596 -25.79 -30.06 12.57
CA THR A 596 -27.01 -29.90 11.77
C THR A 596 -26.66 -29.57 10.35
N ILE A 597 -26.88 -30.48 9.42
CA ILE A 597 -26.55 -30.33 7.98
C ILE A 597 -27.74 -29.89 7.14
N ALA A 598 -28.96 -30.02 7.64
CA ALA A 598 -30.21 -29.54 7.04
C ALA A 598 -31.28 -29.47 8.13
N LYS A 599 -32.46 -28.89 7.83
CA LYS A 599 -33.58 -28.84 8.76
C LYS A 599 -33.85 -30.25 9.28
N ASP A 600 -33.79 -30.42 10.58
CA ASP A 600 -34.05 -31.69 11.29
C ASP A 600 -33.11 -32.86 10.94
N LYS A 601 -31.99 -32.62 10.25
CA LYS A 601 -30.99 -33.62 9.90
C LYS A 601 -29.67 -33.34 10.55
N LYS A 602 -29.18 -34.23 11.41
CA LYS A 602 -27.86 -34.20 12.02
C LYS A 602 -26.95 -35.26 11.40
N ALA A 603 -25.66 -34.98 11.36
CA ALA A 603 -24.63 -35.90 10.92
C ALA A 603 -23.40 -35.77 11.82
N LYS A 604 -22.70 -36.87 12.02
CA LYS A 604 -21.42 -36.94 12.75
C LYS A 604 -20.30 -36.67 11.76
N LEU A 605 -20.16 -35.43 11.31
CA LEU A 605 -19.27 -35.08 10.21
C LEU A 605 -17.79 -35.24 10.53
N PHE A 606 -17.42 -35.15 11.80
CA PHE A 606 -16.05 -35.27 12.26
C PHE A 606 -15.78 -36.55 13.06
N ASP A 607 -16.63 -37.57 12.93
CA ASP A 607 -16.46 -38.84 13.60
C ASP A 607 -15.18 -39.54 13.07
N LYS A 608 -14.41 -40.13 13.97
CA LYS A 608 -13.27 -41.01 13.66
C LYS A 608 -13.60 -42.15 12.72
N ALA A 609 -14.88 -42.54 12.60
CA ALA A 609 -15.33 -43.49 11.60
C ALA A 609 -15.04 -43.09 10.15
N PHE A 610 -14.74 -41.83 9.87
CA PHE A 610 -14.28 -41.33 8.57
C PHE A 610 -12.75 -41.31 8.45
N ASP A 611 -12.02 -41.66 9.51
CA ASP A 611 -10.58 -41.61 9.51
C ASP A 611 -10.04 -42.41 8.32
N HIS A 612 -9.23 -41.73 7.49
CA HIS A 612 -8.67 -42.28 6.26
C HIS A 612 -9.66 -42.67 5.15
N ASP A 613 -10.96 -42.41 5.29
CA ASP A 613 -11.99 -42.67 4.28
C ASP A 613 -12.62 -41.39 3.75
N PHE A 614 -11.88 -40.71 2.88
CA PHE A 614 -12.33 -39.46 2.29
C PHE A 614 -13.58 -39.59 1.42
N ASP A 615 -13.72 -40.73 0.70
CA ASP A 615 -14.88 -40.93 -0.18
C ASP A 615 -16.17 -41.07 0.62
N LYS A 616 -16.12 -41.82 1.74
CA LYS A 616 -17.21 -41.94 2.66
C LYS A 616 -17.59 -40.62 3.31
N TRP A 617 -16.59 -39.87 3.75
CA TRP A 617 -16.78 -38.53 4.30
C TRP A 617 -17.37 -37.58 3.25
N LYS A 618 -16.84 -37.55 2.04
CA LYS A 618 -17.30 -36.73 0.90
C LYS A 618 -18.75 -37.08 0.54
N ALA A 619 -19.12 -38.35 0.51
CA ALA A 619 -20.51 -38.81 0.31
C ALA A 619 -21.46 -38.28 1.37
N THR A 620 -21.01 -38.20 2.62
CA THR A 620 -21.78 -37.61 3.74
C THR A 620 -21.95 -36.10 3.59
N TRP A 621 -20.91 -35.39 3.10
CA TRP A 621 -20.93 -33.96 2.84
C TRP A 621 -21.56 -33.56 1.49
N GLY A 622 -21.62 -34.47 0.53
CA GLY A 622 -22.18 -34.19 -0.81
C GLY A 622 -23.56 -33.56 -0.77
N PRO A 623 -24.50 -33.99 0.10
CA PRO A 623 -25.80 -33.34 0.23
C PRO A 623 -25.76 -31.87 0.67
N THR A 624 -24.66 -31.37 1.20
CA THR A 624 -24.51 -29.95 1.58
C THR A 624 -24.28 -29.02 0.37
N GLY A 625 -23.90 -29.58 -0.78
CA GLY A 625 -23.61 -28.82 -1.99
C GLY A 625 -22.35 -27.97 -1.93
N ILE A 626 -21.50 -28.09 -0.90
CA ILE A 626 -20.29 -27.26 -0.74
C ILE A 626 -19.33 -27.45 -1.91
N LEU A 627 -19.07 -28.70 -2.30
CA LEU A 627 -18.20 -29.00 -3.43
C LEU A 627 -18.76 -28.44 -4.75
N ASP A 628 -20.05 -28.65 -4.98
CA ASP A 628 -20.75 -28.14 -6.15
C ASP A 628 -20.73 -26.60 -6.22
N ALA A 629 -20.91 -25.93 -5.08
CA ALA A 629 -20.85 -24.49 -5.01
C ALA A 629 -19.46 -23.95 -5.34
N GLU A 630 -18.39 -24.63 -4.91
CA GLU A 630 -17.02 -24.26 -5.23
C GLU A 630 -16.71 -24.43 -6.73
N ILE A 631 -17.11 -25.53 -7.33
CA ILE A 631 -16.86 -25.82 -8.75
C ILE A 631 -17.69 -24.91 -9.68
N LYS A 632 -18.90 -24.57 -9.27
CA LYS A 632 -19.84 -23.74 -10.05
C LYS A 632 -19.63 -22.24 -9.89
N ARG A 633 -18.68 -21.80 -9.12
CA ARG A 633 -18.39 -20.34 -8.95
C ARG A 633 -17.97 -19.70 -10.27
N SER A 634 -18.61 -18.57 -10.60
CA SER A 634 -18.14 -17.69 -11.66
C SER A 634 -17.00 -16.79 -11.18
N GLU A 635 -16.23 -16.26 -12.12
CA GLU A 635 -15.19 -15.27 -11.81
C GLU A 635 -15.74 -14.09 -11.02
N GLN A 636 -16.91 -13.57 -11.43
CA GLN A 636 -17.53 -12.45 -10.74
C GLN A 636 -17.95 -12.83 -9.32
N SER A 637 -18.53 -14.04 -9.12
CA SER A 637 -18.91 -14.46 -7.78
C SER A 637 -17.72 -14.66 -6.84
N VAL A 638 -16.57 -15.09 -7.38
CA VAL A 638 -15.32 -15.18 -6.60
C VAL A 638 -14.83 -13.79 -6.21
N ARG A 639 -14.77 -12.86 -7.14
CA ARG A 639 -14.37 -11.48 -6.84
C ARG A 639 -15.30 -10.82 -5.82
N ASP A 640 -16.60 -11.01 -5.97
CA ASP A 640 -17.59 -10.49 -5.04
C ASP A 640 -17.50 -11.12 -3.63
N PHE A 641 -17.09 -12.39 -3.55
CA PHE A 641 -16.98 -13.11 -2.28
C PHE A 641 -15.71 -12.75 -1.51
N PHE A 642 -14.57 -12.54 -2.22
CA PHE A 642 -13.29 -12.32 -1.56
C PHE A 642 -13.14 -10.91 -0.98
N TYR A 643 -13.80 -9.89 -1.53
CA TYR A 643 -13.68 -8.53 -1.05
C TYR A 643 -14.79 -8.16 -0.06
N PHE A 644 -14.40 -7.67 1.10
CA PHE A 644 -15.32 -7.13 2.10
C PHE A 644 -15.93 -5.80 1.65
N LYS A 645 -15.19 -4.97 0.94
CA LYS A 645 -15.66 -3.71 0.35
C LYS A 645 -16.10 -3.94 -1.09
N LYS A 646 -17.39 -3.80 -1.35
CA LYS A 646 -17.93 -3.77 -2.71
C LYS A 646 -17.91 -2.34 -3.23
N ARG A 647 -17.33 -2.18 -4.41
CA ARG A 647 -17.47 -0.95 -5.18
C ARG A 647 -18.70 -1.05 -6.06
N ASP A 648 -19.62 -0.08 -5.90
CA ASP A 648 -20.75 0.07 -6.78
C ASP A 648 -20.23 0.53 -8.17
N PRO A 649 -20.53 -0.19 -9.25
CA PRO A 649 -20.01 0.14 -10.58
C PRO A 649 -20.59 1.43 -11.18
N GLU A 650 -21.77 1.87 -10.73
CA GLU A 650 -22.44 3.07 -11.25
C GLU A 650 -22.06 4.32 -10.45
N THR A 651 -22.06 4.21 -9.13
CA THR A 651 -21.79 5.34 -8.24
C THR A 651 -20.34 5.43 -7.80
N ASN A 652 -19.54 4.40 -8.06
CA ASN A 652 -18.16 4.25 -7.60
C ASN A 652 -17.99 4.33 -6.06
N VAL A 653 -19.08 4.19 -5.33
CA VAL A 653 -19.08 4.21 -3.88
C VAL A 653 -18.65 2.84 -3.35
N VAL A 654 -17.70 2.86 -2.42
CA VAL A 654 -17.28 1.64 -1.73
C VAL A 654 -18.18 1.43 -0.51
N SER A 655 -18.92 0.34 -0.51
CA SER A 655 -19.71 -0.10 0.64
C SER A 655 -19.13 -1.36 1.24
N ALA A 656 -19.28 -1.52 2.56
CA ALA A 656 -18.92 -2.77 3.22
C ALA A 656 -19.84 -3.89 2.71
N ALA A 657 -19.25 -4.97 2.23
CA ALA A 657 -19.98 -6.21 1.97
C ALA A 657 -20.27 -6.91 3.31
N LYS A 658 -21.32 -7.73 3.35
CA LYS A 658 -21.67 -8.46 4.58
C LYS A 658 -20.69 -9.58 4.93
N SER A 659 -19.88 -10.01 3.97
CA SER A 659 -18.87 -11.05 4.15
C SER A 659 -17.80 -10.92 3.06
N GLY A 660 -16.59 -11.34 3.37
CA GLY A 660 -15.45 -11.37 2.46
C GLY A 660 -14.19 -11.70 3.24
N TYR A 661 -13.18 -12.20 2.55
CA TYR A 661 -11.89 -12.52 3.17
C TYR A 661 -11.07 -11.30 3.46
N PHE A 662 -11.19 -10.26 2.62
CA PHE A 662 -10.39 -9.06 2.70
C PHE A 662 -11.26 -7.84 2.96
N PHE A 663 -10.82 -7.01 3.86
CA PHE A 663 -11.42 -5.70 4.09
C PHE A 663 -10.90 -4.66 3.08
N SER A 664 -9.65 -4.78 2.68
CA SER A 664 -8.97 -3.86 1.76
C SER A 664 -8.72 -4.48 0.39
N ASP A 665 -8.63 -3.63 -0.64
CA ASP A 665 -8.25 -3.99 -2.01
C ASP A 665 -6.72 -3.81 -2.17
N SER A 666 -5.93 -4.62 -1.46
CA SER A 666 -4.48 -4.61 -1.56
C SER A 666 -3.97 -5.45 -2.75
N GLU A 667 -2.69 -5.29 -3.10
CA GLU A 667 -2.03 -6.13 -4.09
C GLU A 667 -2.12 -7.62 -3.74
N TYR A 668 -1.92 -7.96 -2.48
CA TYR A 668 -2.04 -9.33 -2.00
C TYR A 668 -3.48 -9.85 -2.05
N ALA A 669 -4.47 -9.00 -1.72
CA ALA A 669 -5.88 -9.36 -1.84
C ALA A 669 -6.25 -9.64 -3.31
N ARG A 670 -5.78 -8.81 -4.23
CA ARG A 670 -5.97 -9.05 -5.68
C ARG A 670 -5.27 -10.30 -6.15
N PHE A 671 -4.01 -10.49 -5.78
CA PHE A 671 -3.27 -11.69 -6.15
C PHE A 671 -3.98 -12.96 -5.65
N HIS A 672 -4.43 -12.98 -4.40
CA HIS A 672 -5.18 -14.11 -3.85
C HIS A 672 -6.49 -14.35 -4.62
N THR A 673 -7.21 -13.28 -4.94
CA THR A 673 -8.46 -13.36 -5.70
C THR A 673 -8.22 -13.86 -7.13
N GLU A 674 -7.25 -13.30 -7.83
CA GLU A 674 -6.93 -13.70 -9.20
C GLU A 674 -6.34 -15.12 -9.27
N GLN A 675 -5.60 -15.55 -8.26
CA GLN A 675 -5.17 -16.94 -8.11
C GLN A 675 -6.40 -17.88 -8.06
N ARG A 676 -7.41 -17.52 -7.28
CA ARG A 676 -8.66 -18.29 -7.19
C ARG A 676 -9.44 -18.29 -8.51
N VAL A 677 -9.54 -17.14 -9.16
CA VAL A 677 -10.12 -17.01 -10.51
C VAL A 677 -9.35 -17.85 -11.51
N GLY A 678 -8.03 -17.84 -11.44
CA GLY A 678 -7.16 -18.64 -12.29
C GLY A 678 -7.36 -20.14 -12.13
N LEU A 679 -7.61 -20.62 -10.92
CA LEU A 679 -7.97 -22.03 -10.68
C LEU A 679 -9.27 -22.43 -11.39
N ILE A 680 -10.25 -21.53 -11.46
CA ILE A 680 -11.51 -21.78 -12.15
C ILE A 680 -11.30 -21.84 -13.67
N LYS A 681 -10.45 -20.97 -14.21
CA LYS A 681 -10.13 -20.90 -15.64
C LYS A 681 -9.08 -21.91 -16.09
N GLY A 682 -8.26 -22.41 -15.19
CA GLY A 682 -7.10 -23.22 -15.45
C GLY A 682 -7.42 -24.68 -15.78
N ASN A 683 -6.58 -25.59 -15.28
CA ASN A 683 -6.74 -27.01 -15.50
C ASN A 683 -7.93 -27.57 -14.67
N PRO A 684 -9.01 -28.10 -15.30
CA PRO A 684 -10.17 -28.60 -14.57
C PRO A 684 -9.84 -29.72 -13.57
N LYS A 685 -8.83 -30.54 -13.86
CA LYS A 685 -8.37 -31.59 -12.95
C LYS A 685 -7.69 -31.01 -11.72
N GLU A 686 -6.90 -29.98 -11.87
CA GLU A 686 -6.28 -29.29 -10.71
C GLU A 686 -7.34 -28.58 -9.86
N LEU A 687 -8.34 -27.97 -10.49
CA LEU A 687 -9.45 -27.37 -9.77
C LEU A 687 -10.23 -28.41 -8.97
N GLU A 688 -10.56 -29.56 -9.57
CA GLU A 688 -11.25 -30.66 -8.87
C GLU A 688 -10.42 -31.16 -7.68
N GLN A 689 -9.13 -31.42 -7.88
CA GLN A 689 -8.23 -31.86 -6.84
C GLN A 689 -8.13 -30.83 -5.70
N TRP A 690 -7.97 -29.55 -6.05
CA TRP A 690 -7.92 -28.49 -5.08
C TRP A 690 -9.23 -28.38 -4.25
N CYS A 691 -10.40 -28.49 -4.91
CA CYS A 691 -11.69 -28.51 -4.22
C CYS A 691 -11.79 -29.69 -3.25
N ASN A 692 -11.32 -30.87 -3.65
CA ASN A 692 -11.29 -32.04 -2.77
C ASN A 692 -10.41 -31.81 -1.55
N VAL A 693 -9.20 -31.24 -1.73
CA VAL A 693 -8.30 -30.87 -0.62
C VAL A 693 -8.95 -29.84 0.29
N PHE A 694 -9.53 -28.80 -0.28
CA PHE A 694 -10.19 -27.74 0.46
C PHE A 694 -11.30 -28.26 1.38
N ILE A 695 -12.08 -29.24 0.88
CA ILE A 695 -13.16 -29.87 1.66
C ILE A 695 -12.58 -30.84 2.70
N TYR A 696 -11.55 -31.59 2.34
CA TYR A 696 -10.91 -32.52 3.26
C TYR A 696 -10.25 -31.81 4.45
N ASP A 697 -9.71 -30.61 4.23
CA ASP A 697 -9.17 -29.81 5.33
C ASP A 697 -10.25 -29.39 6.34
N ILE A 698 -11.50 -29.23 5.92
CA ILE A 698 -12.62 -29.01 6.87
C ILE A 698 -12.75 -30.23 7.80
N TYR A 699 -12.64 -31.44 7.24
CA TYR A 699 -12.67 -32.67 8.04
C TYR A 699 -11.47 -32.72 9.01
N THR A 700 -10.26 -32.47 8.55
CA THR A 700 -9.04 -32.56 9.39
C THR A 700 -9.06 -31.53 10.53
N ILE A 701 -9.60 -30.30 10.26
CA ILE A 701 -9.80 -29.27 11.28
C ILE A 701 -10.79 -29.80 12.36
N GLY A 702 -11.97 -30.22 11.93
CA GLY A 702 -13.04 -30.58 12.84
C GLY A 702 -12.78 -31.89 13.59
N ALA A 703 -12.14 -32.86 12.96
CA ALA A 703 -11.79 -34.13 13.59
C ALA A 703 -10.83 -33.98 14.78
N GLU A 704 -9.91 -33.00 14.70
CA GLU A 704 -8.99 -32.71 15.80
C GLU A 704 -9.61 -31.88 16.94
N LEU A 705 -10.76 -31.22 16.66
CA LEU A 705 -11.45 -30.31 17.60
C LEU A 705 -12.77 -30.91 18.13
N GLN A 706 -13.02 -32.16 17.85
CA GLN A 706 -14.29 -32.81 18.22
C GLN A 706 -14.46 -32.91 19.73
N GLN A 707 -15.61 -32.45 20.23
CA GLN A 707 -15.99 -32.63 21.63
C GLN A 707 -15.93 -34.09 22.05
N ASP A 708 -15.66 -34.32 23.31
CA ASP A 708 -15.54 -35.65 23.93
C ASP A 708 -14.37 -36.53 23.40
N ASP A 709 -13.48 -35.98 22.56
CA ASP A 709 -12.25 -36.67 22.24
C ASP A 709 -11.15 -36.30 23.25
N PRO A 710 -10.57 -37.27 23.98
CA PRO A 710 -9.51 -37.01 24.96
C PRO A 710 -8.21 -36.45 24.31
N ASN A 711 -8.07 -36.60 23.00
CA ASN A 711 -6.97 -36.00 22.22
C ASN A 711 -7.35 -34.70 21.51
N ASN A 712 -8.53 -34.15 21.83
CA ASN A 712 -8.97 -32.87 21.30
C ASN A 712 -7.89 -31.81 21.51
N LEU A 713 -7.56 -31.11 20.43
CA LEU A 713 -6.52 -30.06 20.48
C LEU A 713 -6.90 -28.96 21.48
N TYR A 714 -8.17 -28.51 21.49
CA TYR A 714 -8.64 -27.44 22.34
C TYR A 714 -8.42 -27.74 23.83
N GLU A 715 -8.68 -28.97 24.27
CA GLU A 715 -8.45 -29.40 25.65
C GLU A 715 -6.95 -29.41 26.03
N ARG A 716 -6.08 -29.63 25.07
CA ARG A 716 -4.63 -29.72 25.26
C ARG A 716 -3.91 -28.38 25.14
N LEU A 717 -4.56 -27.30 24.67
CA LEU A 717 -3.91 -26.00 24.43
C LEU A 717 -3.15 -25.46 25.64
N THR A 718 -3.65 -25.73 26.86
CA THR A 718 -3.02 -25.30 28.12
C THR A 718 -1.65 -25.91 28.37
N GLN A 719 -1.28 -26.93 27.62
CA GLN A 719 0.03 -27.58 27.69
C GLN A 719 1.10 -26.86 26.86
N ILE A 720 0.72 -25.93 25.98
CA ILE A 720 1.66 -25.13 25.20
C ILE A 720 2.45 -24.23 26.14
N LYS A 721 3.77 -24.35 26.12
CA LYS A 721 4.69 -23.55 26.94
C LYS A 721 5.34 -22.41 26.18
N ALA A 722 5.38 -22.50 24.86
CA ALA A 722 5.96 -21.46 24.03
C ALA A 722 5.17 -20.13 24.16
N PRO A 723 5.83 -18.98 24.09
CA PRO A 723 5.16 -17.68 23.98
C PRO A 723 4.21 -17.63 22.79
N ILE A 724 3.07 -16.94 22.96
CA ILE A 724 2.01 -16.86 21.96
C ILE A 724 1.71 -15.40 21.64
N PHE A 725 1.70 -15.06 20.37
CA PHE A 725 1.10 -13.86 19.83
C PHE A 725 -0.19 -14.24 19.08
N LEU A 726 -1.35 -13.82 19.59
CA LEU A 726 -2.66 -14.08 19.01
C LEU A 726 -3.19 -12.81 18.34
N SER A 727 -3.62 -12.93 17.09
CA SER A 727 -4.14 -11.80 16.33
C SER A 727 -5.41 -12.13 15.55
N PHE A 728 -6.32 -11.18 15.46
CA PHE A 728 -7.53 -11.23 14.65
C PHE A 728 -7.84 -9.88 14.02
N GLY A 729 -8.59 -9.89 12.93
CA GLY A 729 -9.28 -8.71 12.42
C GLY A 729 -10.61 -8.48 13.13
N ASP A 730 -11.04 -7.24 13.31
CA ASP A 730 -12.34 -6.89 13.91
C ASP A 730 -13.53 -7.20 12.97
N LYS A 731 -13.25 -7.54 11.71
CA LYS A 731 -14.22 -7.97 10.69
C LYS A 731 -14.01 -9.44 10.28
N GLU A 732 -13.47 -10.25 11.19
CA GLU A 732 -13.27 -11.68 10.98
C GLU A 732 -14.58 -12.39 10.62
N PRO A 733 -14.72 -12.98 9.41
CA PRO A 733 -15.98 -13.54 8.96
C PRO A 733 -16.14 -15.05 9.20
N PHE A 734 -15.06 -15.78 9.58
CA PHE A 734 -15.03 -17.24 9.58
C PHE A 734 -14.82 -17.85 10.95
N ILE A 735 -14.19 -17.15 11.86
CA ILE A 735 -13.93 -17.65 13.23
C ILE A 735 -14.79 -16.84 14.22
N PRO A 736 -15.55 -17.51 15.06
CA PRO A 736 -15.85 -18.96 15.07
C PRO A 736 -16.60 -19.41 13.81
N THR A 737 -16.77 -20.72 13.62
CA THR A 737 -17.44 -21.30 12.45
C THR A 737 -18.91 -21.67 12.73
N PRO A 738 -19.87 -20.72 12.65
CA PRO A 738 -21.24 -20.92 13.11
C PRO A 738 -21.96 -22.13 12.46
N ALA A 739 -21.59 -22.39 11.19
CA ALA A 739 -22.18 -23.50 10.44
C ALA A 739 -21.87 -24.89 11.06
N PHE A 740 -20.77 -24.98 11.81
CA PHE A 740 -20.29 -26.23 12.38
C PHE A 740 -20.46 -26.32 13.90
N ASN A 741 -20.22 -25.24 14.62
CA ASN A 741 -20.21 -25.26 16.08
C ASN A 741 -21.33 -24.42 16.73
N GLY A 742 -22.08 -23.65 15.94
CA GLY A 742 -23.12 -22.77 16.42
C GLY A 742 -22.66 -21.53 17.17
N LEU A 743 -21.36 -21.32 17.29
CA LEU A 743 -20.77 -20.13 17.91
C LEU A 743 -20.81 -18.94 16.93
N THR A 744 -21.06 -17.73 17.42
CA THR A 744 -21.34 -16.58 16.56
C THR A 744 -20.55 -15.32 16.91
N ASP A 745 -19.89 -15.29 18.06
CA ASP A 745 -19.19 -14.10 18.55
C ASP A 745 -17.72 -14.43 18.80
N LEU A 746 -16.85 -13.80 18.02
CA LEU A 746 -15.41 -14.03 18.07
C LEU A 746 -14.82 -13.74 19.46
N GLY A 747 -15.20 -12.62 20.06
CA GLY A 747 -14.67 -12.19 21.36
C GLY A 747 -15.14 -13.09 22.50
N ARG A 748 -16.44 -13.34 22.55
CA ARG A 748 -17.10 -14.12 23.61
C ARG A 748 -16.81 -15.61 23.47
N ASP A 749 -16.90 -16.15 22.26
CA ASP A 749 -16.96 -17.60 22.04
C ASP A 749 -15.60 -18.23 21.73
N SER A 750 -14.61 -17.44 21.26
CA SER A 750 -13.28 -17.95 20.88
C SER A 750 -12.15 -17.27 21.66
N ILE A 751 -12.01 -15.95 21.58
CA ILE A 751 -10.86 -15.24 22.16
C ILE A 751 -10.87 -15.29 23.70
N THR A 752 -11.97 -14.90 24.31
CA THR A 752 -12.05 -14.81 25.79
C THR A 752 -11.84 -16.16 26.47
N PRO A 753 -12.47 -17.27 26.03
CA PRO A 753 -12.20 -18.59 26.60
C PRO A 753 -10.74 -19.01 26.44
N PHE A 754 -10.16 -18.82 25.25
CA PHE A 754 -8.75 -19.17 25.01
C PHE A 754 -7.82 -18.39 25.93
N MET A 755 -7.94 -17.06 25.97
CA MET A 755 -7.09 -16.21 26.80
C MET A 755 -7.17 -16.56 28.28
N SER A 756 -8.38 -16.81 28.77
CA SER A 756 -8.60 -17.20 30.16
C SER A 756 -7.98 -18.56 30.48
N ARG A 757 -8.17 -19.57 29.65
CA ARG A 757 -7.58 -20.90 29.83
C ARG A 757 -6.05 -20.85 29.83
N MET A 758 -5.45 -20.14 28.89
CA MET A 758 -4.01 -20.01 28.78
C MET A 758 -3.41 -19.27 29.98
N THR A 759 -4.03 -18.17 30.40
CA THR A 759 -3.60 -17.39 31.58
C THR A 759 -3.68 -18.22 32.84
N ASN A 760 -4.75 -18.97 33.05
CA ASN A 760 -4.91 -19.87 34.21
C ASN A 760 -3.85 -21.01 34.21
N ALA A 761 -3.39 -21.41 33.04
CA ALA A 761 -2.32 -22.40 32.89
C ALA A 761 -0.89 -21.81 33.00
N GLY A 762 -0.78 -20.50 33.25
CA GLY A 762 0.50 -19.80 33.43
C GLY A 762 1.15 -19.32 32.12
N ASN A 763 0.47 -19.48 30.98
CA ASN A 763 0.87 -18.85 29.72
C ASN A 763 0.14 -17.51 29.59
N ARG A 764 0.82 -16.48 29.06
CA ARG A 764 0.23 -15.15 28.87
C ARG A 764 0.36 -14.74 27.40
N PRO A 765 -0.59 -15.16 26.55
CA PRO A 765 -0.60 -14.76 25.17
C PRO A 765 -0.70 -13.24 25.01
N ILE A 766 0.03 -12.70 24.04
CA ILE A 766 -0.14 -11.31 23.63
C ILE A 766 -1.30 -11.31 22.62
N LEU A 767 -2.34 -10.52 22.89
CA LEU A 767 -3.49 -10.38 22.00
C LEU A 767 -3.48 -9.02 21.30
N LYS A 768 -3.72 -9.01 19.98
CA LYS A 768 -3.92 -7.79 19.20
C LYS A 768 -5.07 -7.95 18.21
N ILE A 769 -6.02 -7.03 18.22
CA ILE A 769 -7.14 -6.99 17.29
C ILE A 769 -6.92 -5.82 16.31
N TYR A 770 -6.91 -6.11 15.02
CA TYR A 770 -6.70 -5.14 13.96
C TYR A 770 -8.04 -4.64 13.44
N PRO A 771 -8.33 -3.33 13.50
CA PRO A 771 -9.59 -2.79 12.99
C PRO A 771 -9.62 -2.75 11.46
N GLU A 772 -10.83 -2.69 10.93
CA GLU A 772 -11.07 -2.71 9.48
C GLU A 772 -10.32 -3.84 8.74
N THR A 773 -10.22 -4.99 9.38
CA THR A 773 -9.40 -6.12 8.96
C THR A 773 -10.23 -7.38 8.90
N GLY A 774 -10.15 -8.11 7.81
CA GLY A 774 -10.81 -9.40 7.61
C GLY A 774 -9.97 -10.59 8.08
N HIS A 775 -10.12 -11.71 7.39
CA HIS A 775 -9.48 -12.99 7.77
C HIS A 775 -7.99 -13.04 7.49
N PHE A 776 -7.49 -12.29 6.48
CA PHE A 776 -6.09 -12.25 6.10
C PHE A 776 -5.45 -10.96 6.61
N ILE A 777 -4.97 -10.97 7.86
CA ILE A 777 -4.43 -9.79 8.52
C ILE A 777 -3.20 -9.26 7.77
N HIS A 778 -2.28 -10.13 7.36
CA HIS A 778 -1.09 -9.74 6.59
C HIS A 778 -1.43 -9.07 5.25
N THR A 779 -2.62 -9.28 4.73
CA THR A 779 -3.11 -8.70 3.48
C THR A 779 -3.73 -7.33 3.71
N ASP A 780 -4.58 -7.21 4.74
CA ASP A 780 -5.28 -5.97 5.07
C ASP A 780 -4.40 -4.97 5.83
N ASN A 781 -3.43 -5.46 6.59
CA ASN A 781 -2.44 -4.67 7.32
C ASN A 781 -1.00 -5.06 6.89
N PRO A 782 -0.63 -4.77 5.65
CA PRO A 782 0.59 -5.29 5.04
C PRO A 782 1.89 -4.72 5.61
N VAL A 783 1.82 -3.72 6.44
CA VAL A 783 2.96 -3.06 7.10
C VAL A 783 3.04 -3.47 8.57
N GLU A 784 1.94 -3.29 9.30
CA GLU A 784 1.96 -3.48 10.76
C GLU A 784 2.00 -4.91 11.19
N PHE A 785 1.11 -5.71 10.65
CA PHE A 785 1.10 -7.11 11.05
C PHE A 785 2.47 -7.79 10.83
N PRO A 786 3.13 -7.61 9.66
CA PRO A 786 4.51 -8.08 9.50
C PRO A 786 5.50 -7.51 10.53
N ALA A 787 5.38 -6.22 10.87
CA ALA A 787 6.24 -5.60 11.87
C ALA A 787 6.02 -6.21 13.27
N ASP A 788 4.76 -6.42 13.67
CA ASP A 788 4.41 -7.07 14.93
C ASP A 788 4.91 -8.51 15.01
N VAL A 789 4.77 -9.28 13.94
CA VAL A 789 5.31 -10.65 13.86
C VAL A 789 6.84 -10.62 14.05
N VAL A 790 7.52 -9.68 13.40
CA VAL A 790 8.99 -9.54 13.50
C VAL A 790 9.40 -9.09 14.90
N ASP A 791 8.68 -8.18 15.53
CA ASP A 791 8.94 -7.75 16.89
C ASP A 791 8.74 -8.90 17.89
N PHE A 792 7.69 -9.69 17.71
CA PHE A 792 7.50 -10.92 18.48
C PHE A 792 8.67 -11.89 18.32
N VAL A 793 9.12 -12.11 17.09
CA VAL A 793 10.27 -13.00 16.80
C VAL A 793 11.57 -12.44 17.37
N THR A 794 11.84 -11.17 17.19
CA THR A 794 13.15 -10.57 17.52
C THR A 794 13.26 -10.13 18.97
N ARG A 795 12.17 -9.63 19.56
CA ARG A 795 12.13 -9.02 20.89
C ARG A 795 11.27 -9.78 21.90
N GLY A 796 10.41 -10.70 21.45
CA GLY A 796 9.43 -11.39 22.30
C GLY A 796 8.28 -10.51 22.77
N THR A 797 8.08 -9.36 22.13
CA THR A 797 7.04 -8.37 22.46
C THR A 797 6.33 -7.90 21.22
N VAL A 798 5.08 -7.50 21.38
CA VAL A 798 4.30 -6.81 20.34
C VAL A 798 3.80 -5.52 20.95
N ASP A 799 3.86 -4.43 20.22
CA ASP A 799 3.29 -3.18 20.68
C ASP A 799 1.76 -3.29 20.64
N THR A 800 1.20 -3.42 21.82
CA THR A 800 -0.24 -3.48 22.05
C THR A 800 -0.76 -2.19 22.68
N SER A 801 0.08 -1.15 22.84
CA SER A 801 -0.38 0.13 23.33
C SER A 801 -1.35 0.73 22.32
N SER A 802 -2.44 1.22 22.85
CA SER A 802 -3.45 1.91 22.05
C SER A 802 -2.89 3.18 21.44
N PRO A 803 -3.59 3.59 20.56
CA PRO A 803 -3.36 4.40 19.38
C PRO A 803 -2.73 5.69 19.52
N THR A 804 -1.84 5.89 20.11
CA THR A 804 -1.23 7.15 20.01
C THR A 804 -0.18 7.14 19.02
N GLY A 805 0.47 6.38 18.99
CA GLY A 805 1.58 6.58 18.28
C GLY A 805 1.85 5.46 17.33
N THR A 806 1.37 4.35 17.61
CA THR A 806 1.66 3.17 16.84
C THR A 806 0.63 2.78 15.84
N ASP A 807 -0.55 3.08 16.14
CA ASP A 807 -1.65 3.01 15.23
C ASP A 807 -1.55 3.85 14.02
N ARG A 808 -0.63 4.54 14.02
CA ARG A 808 -0.10 5.23 12.95
C ARG A 808 0.42 4.38 11.81
N MET A 809 1.04 3.32 12.05
CA MET A 809 1.40 2.39 10.99
C MET A 809 0.19 1.68 10.48
N ILE A 810 -0.80 1.73 11.32
CA ILE A 810 -1.82 0.83 11.22
C ILE A 810 -3.02 1.54 11.58
N LYS A 811 -3.88 1.68 10.80
CA LYS A 811 -5.20 2.06 11.19
C LYS A 811 -5.70 1.17 12.33
N GLY A 812 -5.25 1.56 13.54
CA GLY A 812 -5.85 1.18 14.75
C GLY A 812 -5.81 -0.30 15.08
N ALA A 813 -4.67 -0.79 15.47
CA ALA A 813 -4.66 -1.94 16.32
C ALA A 813 -5.45 -1.63 17.59
N VAL A 814 -6.53 -2.32 17.79
CA VAL A 814 -7.24 -2.24 19.05
C VAL A 814 -6.58 -3.20 20.02
N VAL A 815 -6.03 -2.65 21.05
CA VAL A 815 -5.55 -3.43 22.17
C VAL A 815 -6.76 -3.88 22.98
N SER A 816 -6.99 -5.15 22.98
CA SER A 816 -7.86 -5.73 24.01
C SER A 816 -7.08 -5.86 25.31
N ALA A 817 -7.05 -4.79 26.08
CA ALA A 817 -6.77 -4.89 27.50
C ALA A 817 -8.02 -5.44 28.19
N LEU A 818 -8.30 -6.72 28.04
CA LEU A 818 -9.30 -7.37 28.88
C LEU A 818 -8.59 -8.09 30.03
N PRO A 819 -8.63 -7.53 31.23
CA PRO A 819 -8.70 -8.36 32.39
C PRO A 819 -10.15 -8.84 32.47
N VAL A 820 -10.45 -10.00 31.90
CA VAL A 820 -11.70 -10.66 32.25
C VAL A 820 -11.54 -11.14 33.67
N ALA A 821 -12.21 -10.46 34.58
CA ALA A 821 -12.43 -11.03 35.91
C ALA A 821 -13.10 -12.38 35.72
N PRO A 822 -12.66 -13.44 36.40
CA PRO A 822 -13.30 -14.74 36.29
C PRO A 822 -14.76 -14.59 36.73
N THR A 823 -15.69 -14.98 35.86
CA THR A 823 -17.12 -15.09 36.20
C THR A 823 -17.20 -16.14 37.28
N PRO A 824 -17.78 -15.86 38.46
CA PRO A 824 -17.95 -16.89 39.48
C PRO A 824 -18.83 -18.01 38.95
N PRO A 825 -18.52 -19.27 39.19
CA PRO A 825 -19.39 -20.36 38.82
C PRO A 825 -20.71 -20.25 39.56
N GLY A 826 -21.80 -19.97 38.84
CA GLY A 826 -23.15 -20.02 39.42
C GLY A 826 -24.10 -18.85 39.13
N ALA A 827 -23.83 -17.94 38.23
CA ALA A 827 -24.82 -16.94 37.82
C ALA A 827 -25.62 -17.45 36.62
N ALA A 828 -26.86 -17.84 36.90
CA ALA A 828 -27.87 -18.17 35.89
C ALA A 828 -28.14 -16.94 34.99
N PRO A 829 -28.47 -17.12 33.70
CA PRO A 829 -28.79 -16.03 32.82
C PRO A 829 -30.09 -15.34 33.26
N THR A 830 -30.04 -14.11 33.65
CA THR A 830 -31.23 -13.27 33.79
C THR A 830 -31.77 -12.95 32.40
N ALA A 831 -32.90 -13.58 32.10
CA ALA A 831 -33.70 -13.25 30.95
C ALA A 831 -34.26 -11.81 31.08
N GLY A 832 -34.23 -11.09 30.01
CA GLY A 832 -35.21 -10.06 29.67
C GLY A 832 -34.87 -8.63 30.01
N LEU A 833 -34.87 -7.77 29.03
CA LEU A 833 -36.03 -6.91 28.76
C LEU A 833 -35.72 -6.03 27.52
N ASN A 834 -36.66 -6.12 26.62
CA ASN A 834 -36.88 -5.20 25.53
C ASN A 834 -36.99 -3.75 26.02
N LYS A 835 -36.27 -2.84 25.36
CA LYS A 835 -36.89 -1.71 24.67
C LYS A 835 -35.83 -1.02 23.79
#